data_6dc8da3ac1b1f0fab500405b71d04bca
#
_entry.id   6dc8da3ac1b1f0fab500405b71d04bca
#
_cell.length_a   1.000
_cell.length_b   1.000
_cell.length_c   1.000
_cell.angle_alpha   90.00
_cell.angle_beta   90.00
_cell.angle_gamma   90.00
#
_symmetry.space_group_name_H-M   'P 1'
#
loop_
_entity.id
_entity.type
_entity.pdbx_description
1 polymer ?
#
loop_
_entity_poly.entity_id
_entity_poly.type
_entity_poly.pdbx_seq_one_letter_code
_entity_poly.pdbx_strand_id
1 'polypeptide(L)'
;MATRPVKQSLPADLPENWTDSQYVSPGGTEVGLTPQHGYNYLNRQVNAVQKAAQEIDAAFEDLAPLDHETKKIPKGYFPDDLGDYQPKTENLPISQNLGMNDTVPFYSTADQQSKSITIAKLKSALGVQSPTISVIALEGTSLTCSDGTTTLTGTGSQEFSLPNNGTWTVTATYGSKTVSKVVEVTGALKYTVDLRIATKIQVTSNPTKTAYIVGDQFDPAGMVVKATFADGSTAVITDQVDYSPKTMIYGTTSVVVSATIGGQAYTASVAVTVSRIKVSAVPTQSGTLTYNGAYQSPTLSGYDATTMTLSGTQSATNAGSYTMQASLKDDKHEWPDGTTTAKTVNWSIGKKAGSFTKDKTSIQITNDKRSDTITITREGTGAISASSNYTEIATTSVSGNVITVTGVKSGNCVITINVAADTNHTAPASQTVNVSVNVISYTLNDNSWADIKSVSDAGTGATYWNVGDYKNIQIYGTVQGMSLNSTVRAFILGFNHNSAKEGSNRIHFQIGKTTSGTDIAFCDSHEGETGSSQGFRMNLSDTNVGGWKGSYGRKTLLGNSGTPTSPPANSFMAALPDDLRVVMKSVNKYTDNKGNSNNNNSSAVTATTDYLFFLSEFEIWGSRHYANRYEKNYQAQYDYYKAGNSTAKYRHDAIDTAVGYWTRSAPYNDDVNFCNVGPGGYYSSGRADYSDGLAPGFCV
;
A
#
# COMPACT_ATOMS: atom_id res chain seq x y z
N MET A 1 -3.19 -59.99 25.36
CA MET A 1 -4.42 -59.17 25.51
C MET A 1 -4.01 -57.71 25.41
N ALA A 2 -4.20 -57.09 24.26
CA ALA A 2 -3.98 -55.69 24.09
C ALA A 2 -5.24 -54.95 24.57
N THR A 3 -5.12 -54.24 25.66
CA THR A 3 -6.17 -53.40 26.20
C THR A 3 -6.55 -52.32 25.17
N ARG A 4 -7.83 -52.26 24.80
CA ARG A 4 -8.41 -51.17 24.00
C ARG A 4 -8.03 -49.83 24.62
N PRO A 5 -7.59 -48.83 23.83
CA PRO A 5 -7.47 -47.47 24.35
C PRO A 5 -8.84 -46.96 24.75
N VAL A 6 -8.94 -46.49 25.99
CA VAL A 6 -10.16 -45.84 26.51
C VAL A 6 -10.50 -44.64 25.63
N LYS A 7 -11.73 -44.55 25.15
CA LYS A 7 -12.28 -43.35 24.49
C LYS A 7 -12.14 -42.18 25.44
N GLN A 8 -11.12 -41.33 25.25
CA GLN A 8 -11.16 -39.99 25.81
C GLN A 8 -12.12 -39.20 24.95
N SER A 9 -13.27 -38.85 25.50
CA SER A 9 -14.19 -37.91 24.91
C SER A 9 -13.49 -36.55 24.86
N LEU A 10 -13.16 -36.07 23.66
CA LEU A 10 -12.85 -34.66 23.44
C LEU A 10 -14.04 -33.82 23.84
N PRO A 11 -13.85 -32.61 24.46
CA PRO A 11 -14.94 -31.71 24.80
C PRO A 11 -15.78 -31.43 23.55
N ALA A 12 -17.10 -31.52 23.69
CA ALA A 12 -18.02 -31.48 22.57
C ALA A 12 -18.11 -30.07 21.89
N ASP A 13 -17.73 -29.00 22.59
CA ASP A 13 -17.94 -27.63 22.10
C ASP A 13 -16.73 -26.74 22.38
N LEU A 14 -15.96 -26.44 21.33
CA LEU A 14 -15.13 -25.24 21.30
C LEU A 14 -15.96 -24.07 20.78
N PRO A 15 -15.86 -22.86 21.37
CA PRO A 15 -16.61 -21.69 20.93
C PRO A 15 -16.31 -21.36 19.46
N GLU A 16 -17.35 -20.97 18.68
CA GLU A 16 -17.22 -20.62 17.27
C GLU A 16 -16.26 -19.45 16.98
N ASN A 17 -15.85 -18.67 18.00
CA ASN A 17 -15.03 -17.48 17.88
C ASN A 17 -13.64 -17.61 18.53
N TRP A 18 -13.08 -18.77 18.56
CA TRP A 18 -11.74 -18.98 19.14
C TRP A 18 -10.67 -18.36 18.24
N THR A 19 -9.79 -17.53 18.83
CA THR A 19 -8.65 -16.90 18.13
C THR A 19 -7.36 -17.62 18.49
N ASP A 20 -6.33 -17.50 17.64
CA ASP A 20 -5.00 -18.11 17.84
C ASP A 20 -4.35 -17.77 19.19
N SER A 21 -4.66 -16.60 19.74
CA SER A 21 -4.14 -16.13 21.01
C SER A 21 -4.74 -16.84 22.25
N GLN A 22 -5.77 -17.64 22.07
CA GLN A 22 -6.46 -18.34 23.16
C GLN A 22 -6.06 -19.82 23.28
N TYR A 23 -5.27 -20.30 22.33
CA TYR A 23 -4.81 -21.69 22.35
C TYR A 23 -3.44 -21.82 23.00
N VAL A 24 -3.37 -22.51 24.12
CA VAL A 24 -2.12 -22.94 24.76
C VAL A 24 -2.13 -24.46 24.80
N SER A 25 -1.19 -25.10 24.15
CA SER A 25 -1.04 -26.57 24.26
C SER A 25 -0.64 -26.99 25.68
N PRO A 26 -1.04 -28.17 26.14
CA PRO A 26 -0.56 -28.70 27.40
C PRO A 26 0.96 -28.88 27.33
N GLY A 27 1.72 -27.92 27.86
CA GLY A 27 3.18 -27.88 27.81
C GLY A 27 3.78 -26.56 27.36
N GLY A 28 2.96 -25.55 26.99
CA GLY A 28 3.42 -24.19 26.75
C GLY A 28 4.17 -23.93 25.45
N THR A 29 4.09 -24.82 24.45
CA THR A 29 4.72 -24.63 23.13
C THR A 29 3.66 -24.17 22.10
N GLU A 30 3.87 -23.02 21.45
CA GLU A 30 3.01 -22.58 20.34
C GLU A 30 3.10 -23.58 19.17
N VAL A 31 1.97 -24.12 18.75
CA VAL A 31 1.84 -24.92 17.52
C VAL A 31 1.37 -23.98 16.43
N GLY A 32 2.16 -23.84 15.37
CA GLY A 32 1.93 -22.86 14.28
C GLY A 32 0.70 -23.12 13.38
N LEU A 33 -0.34 -23.76 13.92
CA LEU A 33 -1.65 -23.95 13.29
C LEU A 33 -2.70 -23.23 14.13
N THR A 34 -3.65 -22.55 13.46
CA THR A 34 -4.77 -21.98 14.20
C THR A 34 -5.54 -23.06 14.95
N PRO A 35 -6.07 -22.80 16.15
CA PRO A 35 -6.81 -23.78 16.93
C PRO A 35 -7.95 -24.45 16.14
N GLN A 36 -8.63 -23.70 15.29
CA GLN A 36 -9.71 -24.20 14.43
C GLN A 36 -9.21 -25.20 13.38
N HIS A 37 -8.05 -24.93 12.77
CA HIS A 37 -7.44 -25.83 11.77
C HIS A 37 -6.96 -27.13 12.43
N GLY A 38 -6.32 -27.05 13.59
CA GLY A 38 -5.86 -28.21 14.35
C GLY A 38 -7.04 -29.09 14.78
N TYR A 39 -8.11 -28.50 15.29
CA TYR A 39 -9.31 -29.22 15.69
C TYR A 39 -10.00 -29.93 14.51
N ASN A 40 -10.16 -29.26 13.37
CA ASN A 40 -10.75 -29.85 12.18
C ASN A 40 -9.88 -30.97 11.59
N TYR A 41 -8.56 -30.85 11.64
CA TYR A 41 -7.64 -31.90 11.20
C TYR A 41 -7.76 -33.15 12.08
N LEU A 42 -7.69 -32.98 13.39
CA LEU A 42 -7.83 -34.08 14.36
C LEU A 42 -9.18 -34.77 14.26
N ASN A 43 -10.28 -34.03 14.11
CA ASN A 43 -11.61 -34.61 13.91
C ASN A 43 -11.71 -35.43 12.61
N ARG A 44 -11.10 -34.95 11.51
CA ARG A 44 -11.04 -35.73 10.25
C ARG A 44 -10.25 -37.03 10.43
N GLN A 45 -9.15 -37.00 11.15
CA GLN A 45 -8.33 -38.21 11.41
C GLN A 45 -9.09 -39.19 12.33
N VAL A 46 -9.72 -38.70 13.39
CA VAL A 46 -10.52 -39.51 14.29
C VAL A 46 -11.71 -40.16 13.57
N ASN A 47 -12.42 -39.40 12.74
CA ASN A 47 -13.55 -39.92 11.96
C ASN A 47 -13.09 -40.91 10.90
N ALA A 48 -11.93 -40.75 10.27
CA ALA A 48 -11.38 -41.71 9.34
C ALA A 48 -10.98 -43.01 10.01
N VAL A 49 -10.37 -42.95 11.20
CA VAL A 49 -10.02 -44.15 12.01
C VAL A 49 -11.29 -44.85 12.51
N GLN A 50 -12.31 -44.11 12.95
CA GLN A 50 -13.59 -44.70 13.38
C GLN A 50 -14.33 -45.36 12.22
N LYS A 51 -14.33 -44.77 11.01
CA LYS A 51 -14.90 -45.38 9.83
C LYS A 51 -14.17 -46.63 9.38
N ALA A 52 -12.84 -46.62 9.38
CA ALA A 52 -12.02 -47.81 9.09
C ALA A 52 -12.26 -48.92 10.11
N ALA A 53 -12.41 -48.61 11.40
CA ALA A 53 -12.72 -49.58 12.43
C ALA A 53 -14.12 -50.20 12.24
N GLN A 54 -15.11 -49.41 11.83
CA GLN A 54 -16.44 -49.91 11.52
C GLN A 54 -16.46 -50.76 10.26
N GLU A 55 -15.69 -50.43 9.25
CA GLU A 55 -15.55 -51.24 8.01
C GLU A 55 -14.82 -52.57 8.32
N ILE A 56 -13.87 -52.61 9.24
CA ILE A 56 -13.22 -53.83 9.71
C ILE A 56 -14.18 -54.68 10.55
N ASP A 57 -14.95 -54.11 11.46
CA ASP A 57 -15.96 -54.82 12.24
C ASP A 57 -17.05 -55.43 11.34
N ALA A 58 -17.53 -54.71 10.31
CA ALA A 58 -18.49 -55.21 9.33
C ALA A 58 -17.92 -56.34 8.44
N ALA A 59 -16.61 -56.27 8.08
CA ALA A 59 -15.96 -57.30 7.33
C ALA A 59 -15.76 -58.59 8.17
N PHE A 60 -15.66 -58.46 9.49
CA PHE A 60 -15.62 -59.63 10.39
C PHE A 60 -16.98 -60.23 10.68
N GLU A 61 -18.07 -59.48 10.55
CA GLU A 61 -19.45 -60.01 10.66
C GLU A 61 -19.89 -60.85 9.44
N ASP A 62 -19.29 -60.59 8.26
CA ASP A 62 -19.58 -61.37 7.02
C ASP A 62 -18.74 -62.66 6.87
N LEU A 63 -17.79 -62.92 7.75
CA LEU A 63 -17.08 -64.18 7.75
C LEU A 63 -17.88 -65.24 8.50
N ALA A 64 -18.16 -66.35 7.81
CA ALA A 64 -18.82 -67.49 8.43
C ALA A 64 -18.18 -67.88 9.78
N PRO A 65 -18.93 -68.07 10.85
CA PRO A 65 -18.38 -68.33 12.14
C PRO A 65 -17.59 -69.64 12.15
N LEU A 66 -16.29 -69.52 12.40
CA LEU A 66 -15.44 -70.68 12.68
C LEU A 66 -15.61 -71.07 14.14
N ASP A 67 -15.86 -72.35 14.41
CA ASP A 67 -15.76 -72.90 15.75
C ASP A 67 -14.32 -72.81 16.28
N HIS A 68 -14.10 -71.93 17.23
CA HIS A 68 -12.78 -71.60 17.78
C HIS A 68 -12.13 -72.74 18.60
N GLU A 69 -12.90 -73.76 19.04
CA GLU A 69 -12.34 -74.91 19.83
C GLU A 69 -11.86 -76.00 18.88
N THR A 70 -12.52 -76.23 17.77
CA THR A 70 -12.22 -77.38 16.89
C THR A 70 -11.59 -77.04 15.55
N LYS A 71 -11.52 -75.76 15.18
CA LYS A 71 -11.13 -75.26 13.83
C LYS A 71 -11.88 -75.90 12.66
N LYS A 72 -13.13 -76.25 12.90
CA LYS A 72 -14.00 -76.85 11.87
C LYS A 72 -15.18 -75.91 11.55
N ILE A 73 -15.61 -75.93 10.30
CA ILE A 73 -16.83 -75.23 9.86
C ILE A 73 -18.04 -76.01 10.38
N PRO A 74 -19.03 -75.37 11.07
CA PRO A 74 -20.21 -76.10 11.60
C PRO A 74 -21.04 -76.77 10.49
N LYS A 75 -21.67 -77.90 10.85
CA LYS A 75 -22.53 -78.72 10.03
C LYS A 75 -23.77 -77.97 9.58
N GLY A 76 -23.77 -77.23 8.61
CA GLY A 76 -24.90 -76.44 8.08
C GLY A 76 -24.50 -75.60 6.88
N TYR A 77 -23.22 -75.50 6.62
CA TYR A 77 -22.67 -74.76 5.50
C TYR A 77 -22.38 -75.61 4.25
N PHE A 78 -22.64 -76.91 4.31
CA PHE A 78 -22.53 -77.78 3.13
C PHE A 78 -23.91 -78.26 2.73
N PRO A 79 -24.22 -78.50 1.42
CA PRO A 79 -25.45 -79.11 0.97
C PRO A 79 -25.60 -80.51 1.59
N ASP A 80 -26.84 -80.87 1.97
CA ASP A 80 -27.17 -82.08 2.71
C ASP A 80 -26.91 -83.44 1.91
N ASP A 81 -26.44 -83.35 0.68
CA ASP A 81 -26.19 -84.52 -0.21
C ASP A 81 -24.71 -85.00 -0.14
N LEU A 82 -23.83 -84.32 0.50
CA LEU A 82 -22.44 -84.75 0.83
C LEU A 82 -22.38 -85.31 2.22
N GLY A 83 -22.88 -86.57 2.40
CA GLY A 83 -22.79 -87.33 3.66
C GLY A 83 -21.34 -87.35 4.25
N ASP A 84 -21.21 -87.92 5.47
CA ASP A 84 -19.94 -88.02 6.23
C ASP A 84 -18.79 -88.63 5.41
N TYR A 85 -18.29 -87.91 4.38
CA TYR A 85 -17.11 -88.38 3.63
C TYR A 85 -15.84 -87.96 4.43
N GLN A 86 -15.36 -88.87 5.14
CA GLN A 86 -14.00 -88.81 5.70
C GLN A 86 -13.07 -89.50 4.67
N PRO A 87 -12.20 -88.80 3.96
CA PRO A 87 -11.13 -89.48 3.24
C PRO A 87 -10.20 -90.12 4.27
N LYS A 88 -10.17 -91.41 4.35
CA LYS A 88 -9.09 -92.08 4.98
C LYS A 88 -7.83 -91.93 4.14
N THR A 89 -7.04 -90.91 4.50
CA THR A 89 -5.65 -90.79 4.02
C THR A 89 -4.78 -91.70 4.78
N GLU A 90 -4.73 -92.93 4.45
CA GLU A 90 -3.57 -93.72 4.72
C GLU A 90 -2.62 -93.55 3.53
N ASN A 91 -1.44 -93.00 3.85
CA ASN A 91 -0.30 -92.72 3.04
C ASN A 91 -0.14 -93.59 1.80
N LEU A 92 -0.52 -93.15 0.65
CA LEU A 92 0.00 -93.65 -0.64
C LEU A 92 1.04 -92.63 -1.11
N PRO A 93 2.30 -93.02 -1.30
CA PRO A 93 3.28 -92.10 -1.85
C PRO A 93 2.93 -91.84 -3.32
N ILE A 94 2.36 -90.68 -3.58
CA ILE A 94 2.20 -90.20 -4.96
C ILE A 94 3.50 -89.50 -5.36
N SER A 95 4.40 -90.26 -5.85
CA SER A 95 5.51 -89.75 -6.67
C SER A 95 6.24 -90.88 -7.36
N GLN A 96 5.68 -91.31 -8.46
CA GLN A 96 6.50 -91.84 -9.55
C GLN A 96 5.69 -91.86 -10.84
N ASN A 97 6.28 -91.32 -11.94
CA ASN A 97 5.79 -91.53 -13.27
C ASN A 97 5.63 -93.00 -13.58
N LEU A 98 4.45 -93.52 -13.48
CA LEU A 98 4.17 -94.90 -13.89
C LEU A 98 4.33 -95.04 -15.38
N GLY A 99 5.25 -95.85 -15.84
CA GLY A 99 5.49 -96.22 -17.23
C GLY A 99 4.32 -97.01 -17.82
N MET A 100 4.20 -97.10 -19.11
CA MET A 100 3.12 -97.85 -19.83
C MET A 100 3.12 -99.33 -19.51
N ASN A 101 4.24 -99.87 -19.06
CA ASN A 101 4.37 -101.28 -18.74
C ASN A 101 4.20 -101.58 -17.19
N ASP A 102 4.02 -100.50 -16.38
CA ASP A 102 3.74 -100.70 -14.97
C ASP A 102 2.34 -101.26 -14.76
N THR A 103 2.14 -102.06 -13.74
CA THR A 103 0.90 -102.68 -13.38
C THR A 103 0.24 -102.06 -12.18
N VAL A 104 -1.05 -101.85 -12.24
CA VAL A 104 -1.88 -101.45 -11.10
C VAL A 104 -2.62 -102.67 -10.55
N PRO A 105 -2.45 -102.98 -9.29
CA PRO A 105 -3.22 -104.06 -8.64
C PRO A 105 -4.66 -103.59 -8.42
N PHE A 106 -5.63 -104.46 -8.67
CA PHE A 106 -7.01 -104.27 -8.31
C PHE A 106 -7.64 -105.53 -7.79
N TYR A 107 -8.60 -105.45 -6.94
CA TYR A 107 -9.33 -106.57 -6.38
C TYR A 107 -10.54 -106.86 -7.26
N SER A 108 -10.61 -108.06 -7.84
CA SER A 108 -11.73 -108.48 -8.64
C SER A 108 -12.81 -109.07 -7.73
N THR A 109 -13.97 -108.42 -7.72
CA THR A 109 -15.10 -108.95 -6.91
C THR A 109 -15.77 -110.14 -7.52
N ALA A 110 -15.50 -110.44 -8.81
CA ALA A 110 -16.12 -111.54 -9.54
C ALA A 110 -15.46 -112.91 -9.18
N ASP A 111 -14.17 -112.96 -8.86
CA ASP A 111 -13.44 -114.16 -8.54
C ASP A 111 -12.72 -114.09 -7.22
N GLN A 112 -12.91 -112.96 -6.46
CA GLN A 112 -12.31 -112.70 -5.13
C GLN A 112 -10.77 -112.80 -5.08
N GLN A 113 -10.11 -112.48 -6.21
CA GLN A 113 -8.64 -112.47 -6.32
C GLN A 113 -8.05 -111.13 -6.68
N SER A 114 -6.89 -110.86 -6.16
CA SER A 114 -6.08 -109.66 -6.55
C SER A 114 -5.47 -109.95 -7.94
N LYS A 115 -5.73 -109.06 -8.88
CA LYS A 115 -5.16 -109.08 -10.20
C LYS A 115 -4.43 -107.79 -10.51
N SER A 116 -3.61 -107.80 -11.54
CA SER A 116 -2.90 -106.55 -12.00
C SER A 116 -3.21 -106.38 -13.50
N ILE A 117 -3.32 -105.06 -13.87
CA ILE A 117 -3.46 -104.65 -15.24
C ILE A 117 -2.32 -103.67 -15.58
N THR A 118 -1.78 -103.77 -16.79
CA THR A 118 -0.78 -102.82 -17.19
C THR A 118 -1.44 -101.45 -17.44
N ILE A 119 -0.75 -100.37 -17.18
CA ILE A 119 -1.20 -98.99 -17.41
C ILE A 119 -1.67 -98.81 -18.90
N ALA A 120 -0.95 -99.44 -19.81
CA ALA A 120 -1.37 -99.44 -21.25
C ALA A 120 -2.75 -100.01 -21.46
N LYS A 121 -3.09 -101.17 -20.88
CA LYS A 121 -4.44 -101.84 -21.01
C LYS A 121 -5.51 -101.07 -20.26
N LEU A 122 -5.16 -100.42 -19.13
CA LEU A 122 -6.08 -99.59 -18.37
C LEU A 122 -6.42 -98.31 -19.12
N LYS A 123 -5.43 -97.65 -19.73
CA LYS A 123 -5.68 -96.44 -20.60
C LYS A 123 -6.55 -96.79 -21.80
N SER A 124 -6.28 -97.95 -22.50
CA SER A 124 -7.09 -98.44 -23.63
C SER A 124 -8.52 -98.76 -23.22
N ALA A 125 -8.73 -99.39 -22.04
CA ALA A 125 -10.08 -99.74 -21.55
C ALA A 125 -10.90 -98.49 -21.12
N LEU A 126 -10.23 -97.42 -20.71
CA LEU A 126 -10.81 -96.13 -20.32
C LEU A 126 -10.95 -95.12 -21.47
N GLY A 127 -10.56 -95.48 -22.70
CA GLY A 127 -10.70 -94.64 -23.90
C GLY A 127 -9.73 -93.40 -23.84
N VAL A 128 -8.67 -93.47 -23.09
CA VAL A 128 -7.69 -92.34 -23.01
C VAL A 128 -6.83 -92.30 -24.23
N GLN A 129 -7.00 -91.28 -25.07
CA GLN A 129 -6.22 -91.08 -26.29
C GLN A 129 -4.81 -90.62 -25.97
N SER A 130 -3.85 -91.04 -26.79
CA SER A 130 -2.47 -90.55 -26.71
C SER A 130 -2.40 -89.07 -27.08
N PRO A 131 -1.63 -88.24 -26.38
CA PRO A 131 -1.44 -86.86 -26.76
C PRO A 131 -0.84 -86.74 -28.15
N THR A 132 -1.22 -85.72 -28.91
CA THR A 132 -0.68 -85.44 -30.20
C THR A 132 -0.09 -84.02 -30.32
N ILE A 133 0.93 -83.87 -31.16
CA ILE A 133 1.43 -82.57 -31.59
C ILE A 133 1.13 -82.43 -33.08
N SER A 134 0.28 -81.47 -33.38
CA SER A 134 0.00 -81.06 -34.74
C SER A 134 1.00 -79.98 -35.16
N VAL A 135 1.80 -80.21 -36.14
CA VAL A 135 2.81 -79.27 -36.64
C VAL A 135 2.32 -78.66 -37.94
N ILE A 136 2.32 -77.34 -37.96
CA ILE A 136 2.07 -76.60 -39.18
C ILE A 136 3.46 -76.20 -39.73
N ALA A 137 3.77 -76.62 -40.94
CA ALA A 137 5.04 -76.34 -41.61
C ALA A 137 4.85 -76.08 -43.11
N LEU A 138 5.82 -75.52 -43.79
CA LEU A 138 5.81 -75.36 -45.22
C LEU A 138 5.88 -76.68 -45.90
N GLU A 139 5.34 -76.80 -47.11
CA GLU A 139 5.49 -78.03 -47.95
C GLU A 139 6.96 -78.28 -48.21
N GLY A 140 7.42 -79.52 -48.13
CA GLY A 140 8.81 -79.91 -48.30
C GLY A 140 9.71 -79.65 -47.01
N THR A 141 9.16 -79.16 -45.90
CA THR A 141 9.89 -79.04 -44.63
C THR A 141 10.13 -80.41 -44.01
N SER A 142 11.39 -80.69 -43.65
CA SER A 142 11.69 -81.88 -42.84
C SER A 142 11.37 -81.60 -41.37
N LEU A 143 10.65 -82.51 -40.74
CA LEU A 143 10.23 -82.38 -39.34
C LEU A 143 10.85 -83.50 -38.48
N THR A 144 11.29 -83.08 -37.28
CA THR A 144 11.61 -84.03 -36.21
C THR A 144 10.86 -83.63 -34.94
N CYS A 145 10.31 -84.62 -34.25
CA CYS A 145 9.64 -84.39 -32.95
C CYS A 145 10.30 -85.38 -31.93
N SER A 146 11.04 -84.89 -30.97
CA SER A 146 11.84 -85.75 -30.12
C SER A 146 11.74 -85.37 -28.62
N ASP A 147 11.69 -86.36 -27.75
CA ASP A 147 11.80 -86.21 -26.30
C ASP A 147 13.24 -86.49 -25.75
N GLY A 148 14.23 -86.66 -26.65
CA GLY A 148 15.58 -87.02 -26.37
C GLY A 148 15.81 -88.56 -26.37
N THR A 149 14.76 -89.36 -26.25
CA THR A 149 14.80 -90.82 -26.31
C THR A 149 14.09 -91.39 -27.53
N THR A 150 12.97 -90.80 -27.82
CA THR A 150 12.15 -91.18 -29.04
C THR A 150 12.18 -90.01 -30.00
N THR A 151 12.42 -90.31 -31.27
CA THR A 151 12.38 -89.29 -32.32
C THR A 151 11.38 -89.75 -33.41
N LEU A 152 10.38 -88.91 -33.66
CA LEU A 152 9.44 -89.05 -34.72
C LEU A 152 9.83 -88.10 -35.86
N THR A 153 9.73 -88.54 -37.09
CA THR A 153 10.11 -87.75 -38.28
C THR A 153 8.94 -87.67 -39.26
N GLY A 154 8.95 -86.56 -40.04
CA GLY A 154 7.95 -86.38 -41.07
C GLY A 154 8.30 -85.27 -42.03
N THR A 155 7.44 -84.90 -42.94
CA THR A 155 7.60 -83.83 -43.91
C THR A 155 6.33 -83.04 -44.07
N GLY A 156 6.48 -81.69 -44.15
CA GLY A 156 5.31 -80.82 -44.28
C GLY A 156 4.47 -80.74 -43.00
N SER A 157 3.28 -80.18 -43.10
CA SER A 157 2.34 -80.16 -41.98
C SER A 157 1.80 -81.51 -41.66
N GLN A 158 1.96 -82.00 -40.43
CA GLN A 158 1.44 -83.29 -39.99
C GLN A 158 1.21 -83.32 -38.48
N GLU A 159 0.58 -84.45 -38.01
CA GLU A 159 0.32 -84.74 -36.61
C GLU A 159 1.17 -85.89 -36.13
N PHE A 160 1.89 -85.71 -35.02
CA PHE A 160 2.64 -86.74 -34.37
C PHE A 160 1.87 -87.25 -33.14
N SER A 161 1.61 -88.56 -33.11
CA SER A 161 1.06 -89.23 -31.92
C SER A 161 2.20 -89.62 -31.01
N LEU A 162 2.15 -89.07 -29.74
CA LEU A 162 3.21 -89.23 -28.80
C LEU A 162 3.02 -90.42 -27.89
N PRO A 163 4.05 -91.19 -27.64
CA PRO A 163 3.95 -92.40 -26.79
C PRO A 163 3.76 -92.05 -25.29
N ASN A 164 4.21 -90.86 -24.84
CA ASN A 164 4.21 -90.45 -23.46
C ASN A 164 4.07 -88.89 -23.31
N ASN A 165 3.70 -88.50 -22.12
CA ASN A 165 3.81 -87.10 -21.70
C ASN A 165 5.31 -86.77 -21.44
N GLY A 166 5.67 -85.46 -21.45
CA GLY A 166 7.04 -85.00 -21.21
C GLY A 166 7.37 -83.81 -22.09
N THR A 167 8.64 -83.42 -22.10
CA THR A 167 9.15 -82.36 -22.90
C THR A 167 9.50 -82.83 -24.28
N TRP A 168 8.81 -82.35 -25.32
CA TRP A 168 9.06 -82.72 -26.69
C TRP A 168 9.61 -81.49 -27.46
N THR A 169 10.73 -81.68 -28.18
CA THR A 169 11.27 -80.68 -29.09
C THR A 169 10.85 -80.99 -30.51
N VAL A 170 10.08 -80.10 -31.11
CA VAL A 170 9.70 -80.16 -32.53
C VAL A 170 10.63 -79.26 -33.34
N THR A 171 11.31 -79.80 -34.32
CA THR A 171 12.22 -79.09 -35.22
C THR A 171 11.75 -79.18 -36.62
N ALA A 172 11.70 -78.09 -37.33
CA ALA A 172 11.36 -77.96 -38.76
C ALA A 172 12.57 -77.36 -39.50
N THR A 173 12.97 -78.03 -40.60
CA THR A 173 14.04 -77.59 -41.48
C THR A 173 13.55 -77.44 -42.92
N TYR A 174 13.66 -76.21 -43.48
CA TYR A 174 13.33 -75.87 -44.84
C TYR A 174 14.53 -75.21 -45.53
N GLY A 175 15.10 -75.95 -46.51
CA GLY A 175 16.41 -75.55 -47.11
C GLY A 175 17.52 -75.49 -46.01
N SER A 176 18.19 -74.40 -45.94
CA SER A 176 19.25 -74.14 -44.91
C SER A 176 18.75 -73.58 -43.59
N LYS A 177 17.42 -73.33 -43.44
CA LYS A 177 16.83 -72.71 -42.27
C LYS A 177 16.18 -73.75 -41.39
N THR A 178 16.43 -73.66 -40.06
CA THR A 178 15.87 -74.53 -39.06
C THR A 178 15.25 -73.72 -37.95
N VAL A 179 14.07 -74.13 -37.49
CA VAL A 179 13.37 -73.58 -36.36
C VAL A 179 12.94 -74.73 -35.44
N SER A 180 12.98 -74.51 -34.12
CA SER A 180 12.57 -75.49 -33.14
C SER A 180 11.69 -74.87 -32.09
N LYS A 181 10.79 -75.70 -31.54
CA LYS A 181 9.94 -75.33 -30.40
C LYS A 181 9.86 -76.48 -29.42
N VAL A 182 10.03 -76.15 -28.16
CA VAL A 182 9.82 -77.07 -27.06
C VAL A 182 8.34 -77.05 -26.70
N VAL A 183 7.76 -78.22 -26.47
CA VAL A 183 6.36 -78.43 -26.10
C VAL A 183 6.30 -79.26 -24.85
N GLU A 184 5.82 -78.73 -23.77
CA GLU A 184 5.54 -79.49 -22.56
C GLU A 184 4.18 -80.18 -22.66
N VAL A 185 4.20 -81.49 -22.77
CA VAL A 185 3.01 -82.33 -22.91
C VAL A 185 2.59 -82.86 -21.56
N THR A 186 1.55 -82.27 -20.96
CA THR A 186 1.10 -82.58 -19.60
C THR A 186 -0.30 -83.21 -19.51
N GLY A 187 -0.74 -83.86 -20.57
CA GLY A 187 -2.02 -84.59 -20.58
C GLY A 187 -3.13 -83.99 -21.44
N ALA A 188 -2.90 -82.84 -22.01
CA ALA A 188 -3.80 -82.34 -23.04
C ALA A 188 -3.81 -83.24 -24.32
N LEU A 189 -4.92 -83.39 -25.00
CA LEU A 189 -4.98 -84.33 -26.07
C LEU A 189 -4.34 -83.84 -27.35
N LYS A 190 -4.34 -82.58 -27.64
CA LYS A 190 -3.79 -82.00 -28.85
C LYS A 190 -3.05 -80.70 -28.64
N TYR A 191 -1.78 -80.66 -29.04
CA TYR A 191 -0.93 -79.44 -29.05
C TYR A 191 -0.70 -79.01 -30.47
N THR A 192 -0.73 -77.71 -30.76
CA THR A 192 -0.49 -77.17 -32.10
C THR A 192 0.76 -76.30 -32.08
N VAL A 193 1.66 -76.54 -33.03
CA VAL A 193 2.91 -75.81 -33.20
C VAL A 193 3.02 -75.35 -34.63
N ASP A 194 3.12 -74.05 -34.83
CA ASP A 194 3.41 -73.46 -36.13
C ASP A 194 4.95 -73.22 -36.23
N LEU A 195 5.55 -73.93 -37.18
CA LEU A 195 7.00 -73.84 -37.47
C LEU A 195 7.25 -73.39 -38.90
N ARG A 196 6.32 -72.71 -39.56
CA ARG A 196 6.55 -72.16 -40.90
C ARG A 196 7.69 -71.10 -40.79
N ILE A 197 8.66 -71.15 -41.67
CA ILE A 197 9.83 -70.26 -41.73
C ILE A 197 9.42 -69.02 -42.49
N ALA A 198 9.20 -67.94 -41.76
CA ALA A 198 8.91 -66.66 -42.38
C ALA A 198 10.19 -65.93 -42.84
N THR A 199 10.11 -65.00 -43.77
CA THR A 199 11.17 -64.13 -44.23
C THR A 199 10.97 -62.68 -43.81
N LYS A 200 9.71 -62.22 -43.69
CA LYS A 200 9.29 -60.91 -43.22
C LYS A 200 7.84 -60.88 -42.79
N ILE A 201 7.47 -59.87 -42.00
CA ILE A 201 6.08 -59.45 -41.89
C ILE A 201 5.91 -58.06 -42.49
N GLN A 202 4.70 -57.72 -42.92
CA GLN A 202 4.40 -56.40 -43.47
C GLN A 202 2.96 -56.04 -43.14
N VAL A 203 2.78 -54.77 -42.75
CA VAL A 203 1.45 -54.18 -42.65
C VAL A 203 0.99 -53.84 -44.05
N THR A 204 -0.03 -54.54 -44.53
CA THR A 204 -0.59 -54.40 -45.90
C THR A 204 -1.82 -53.52 -45.94
N SER A 205 -2.46 -53.31 -44.81
CA SER A 205 -3.49 -52.28 -44.59
C SER A 205 -3.20 -51.62 -43.25
N ASN A 206 -3.14 -50.30 -43.23
CA ASN A 206 -3.00 -49.54 -41.98
C ASN A 206 -4.29 -49.64 -41.14
N PRO A 207 -4.16 -49.45 -39.80
CA PRO A 207 -5.34 -49.31 -38.97
C PRO A 207 -6.15 -48.06 -39.39
N THR A 208 -7.45 -48.10 -39.13
CA THR A 208 -8.38 -46.98 -39.46
C THR A 208 -8.06 -45.73 -38.69
N LYS A 209 -7.55 -45.85 -37.45
CA LYS A 209 -7.12 -44.75 -36.60
C LYS A 209 -5.60 -44.68 -36.63
N THR A 210 -5.06 -43.55 -37.08
CA THR A 210 -3.62 -43.26 -37.10
C THR A 210 -3.28 -41.95 -36.39
N ALA A 211 -4.30 -41.16 -36.03
CA ALA A 211 -4.15 -39.94 -35.23
C ALA A 211 -4.69 -40.19 -33.82
N TYR A 212 -3.88 -39.89 -32.82
CA TYR A 212 -4.13 -40.16 -31.41
C TYR A 212 -3.88 -38.90 -30.58
N ILE A 213 -4.42 -38.88 -29.38
CA ILE A 213 -4.02 -37.96 -28.33
C ILE A 213 -3.19 -38.69 -27.29
N VAL A 214 -2.41 -37.96 -26.52
CA VAL A 214 -1.57 -38.55 -25.45
C VAL A 214 -2.43 -39.33 -24.47
N GLY A 215 -2.03 -40.57 -24.21
CA GLY A 215 -2.75 -41.52 -23.32
C GLY A 215 -3.75 -42.43 -24.04
N ASP A 216 -4.03 -42.20 -25.32
CA ASP A 216 -4.84 -43.16 -26.09
C ASP A 216 -4.14 -44.51 -26.16
N GLN A 217 -4.95 -45.58 -26.23
CA GLN A 217 -4.46 -46.90 -26.58
C GLN A 217 -4.38 -47.02 -28.11
N PHE A 218 -3.36 -47.74 -28.61
CA PHE A 218 -3.30 -48.10 -30.02
C PHE A 218 -4.51 -48.94 -30.41
N ASP A 219 -5.21 -48.54 -31.45
CA ASP A 219 -6.33 -49.26 -31.99
C ASP A 219 -5.91 -49.96 -33.31
N PRO A 220 -5.78 -51.28 -33.34
CA PRO A 220 -5.39 -52.03 -34.53
C PRO A 220 -6.57 -52.25 -35.52
N ALA A 221 -7.79 -51.77 -35.23
CA ALA A 221 -8.96 -52.02 -36.07
C ALA A 221 -8.69 -51.61 -37.54
N GLY A 222 -8.97 -52.52 -38.45
CA GLY A 222 -8.75 -52.34 -39.90
C GLY A 222 -7.31 -52.64 -40.36
N MET A 223 -6.37 -52.88 -39.43
CA MET A 223 -5.00 -53.26 -39.78
C MET A 223 -4.97 -54.70 -40.35
N VAL A 224 -4.17 -54.91 -41.35
CA VAL A 224 -3.90 -56.27 -41.88
C VAL A 224 -2.40 -56.46 -41.92
N VAL A 225 -1.95 -57.51 -41.24
CA VAL A 225 -0.55 -57.91 -41.23
C VAL A 225 -0.39 -59.24 -41.92
N LYS A 226 0.51 -59.31 -42.88
CA LYS A 226 0.81 -60.57 -43.61
C LYS A 226 2.27 -60.98 -43.33
N ALA A 227 2.44 -62.25 -43.12
CA ALA A 227 3.75 -62.90 -43.14
C ALA A 227 4.03 -63.37 -44.58
N THR A 228 5.24 -63.25 -45.03
CA THR A 228 5.79 -63.85 -46.24
C THR A 228 6.72 -64.99 -45.84
N PHE A 229 6.47 -66.22 -46.33
CA PHE A 229 7.27 -67.37 -46.00
C PHE A 229 8.39 -67.62 -47.03
N ALA A 230 9.28 -68.54 -46.70
CA ALA A 230 10.45 -68.82 -47.54
C ALA A 230 10.15 -69.39 -48.89
N ASP A 231 8.94 -70.00 -49.10
CA ASP A 231 8.44 -70.50 -50.38
C ASP A 231 7.74 -69.42 -51.23
N GLY A 232 7.69 -68.14 -50.75
CA GLY A 232 7.03 -67.01 -51.38
C GLY A 232 5.52 -66.96 -51.08
N SER A 233 4.92 -67.91 -50.39
CA SER A 233 3.56 -67.85 -49.92
C SER A 233 3.35 -66.78 -48.86
N THR A 234 2.13 -66.33 -48.70
CA THR A 234 1.76 -65.32 -47.66
C THR A 234 0.56 -65.82 -46.83
N ALA A 235 0.55 -65.43 -45.54
CA ALA A 235 -0.63 -65.66 -44.70
C ALA A 235 -0.91 -64.38 -43.89
N VAL A 236 -2.19 -64.12 -43.61
CA VAL A 236 -2.63 -63.11 -42.70
C VAL A 236 -2.39 -63.60 -41.31
N ILE A 237 -1.67 -62.76 -40.51
CA ILE A 237 -1.26 -63.07 -39.13
C ILE A 237 -1.69 -61.98 -38.18
N THR A 238 -2.69 -61.15 -38.52
CA THR A 238 -3.12 -59.98 -37.74
C THR A 238 -3.46 -60.32 -36.29
N ASP A 239 -4.01 -61.51 -36.03
CA ASP A 239 -4.38 -62.00 -34.71
C ASP A 239 -3.19 -62.54 -33.89
N GLN A 240 -1.98 -62.60 -34.50
CA GLN A 240 -0.78 -63.20 -33.91
C GLN A 240 0.31 -62.13 -33.64
N VAL A 241 -0.04 -60.85 -33.74
CA VAL A 241 0.93 -59.76 -33.58
C VAL A 241 0.75 -59.06 -32.25
N ASP A 242 1.82 -58.50 -31.71
CA ASP A 242 1.82 -57.58 -30.61
C ASP A 242 2.24 -56.19 -31.08
N TYR A 243 2.00 -55.17 -30.26
CA TYR A 243 2.23 -53.78 -30.61
C TYR A 243 3.04 -53.07 -29.52
N SER A 244 3.93 -52.17 -29.93
CA SER A 244 4.70 -51.33 -28.99
C SER A 244 5.00 -49.95 -29.61
N PRO A 245 4.66 -48.84 -28.91
CA PRO A 245 3.98 -48.78 -27.63
C PRO A 245 2.47 -49.09 -27.75
N LYS A 246 1.86 -49.60 -26.67
CA LYS A 246 0.41 -49.80 -26.58
C LYS A 246 -0.34 -48.54 -26.22
N THR A 247 0.31 -47.68 -25.40
CA THR A 247 -0.24 -46.37 -25.00
C THR A 247 0.54 -45.29 -25.73
N MET A 248 -0.17 -44.35 -26.33
CA MET A 248 0.42 -43.24 -27.07
C MET A 248 0.99 -42.16 -26.15
N ILE A 249 2.25 -41.83 -26.34
CA ILE A 249 2.92 -40.69 -25.68
C ILE A 249 3.26 -39.65 -26.72
N TYR A 250 3.39 -38.36 -26.30
CA TYR A 250 3.76 -37.30 -27.23
C TYR A 250 5.11 -37.57 -27.89
N GLY A 251 5.17 -37.36 -29.17
CA GLY A 251 6.37 -37.65 -29.97
C GLY A 251 6.45 -39.08 -30.53
N THR A 252 5.50 -39.98 -30.23
CA THR A 252 5.39 -41.26 -30.90
C THR A 252 5.04 -41.03 -32.37
N THR A 253 5.88 -41.48 -33.27
CA THR A 253 5.71 -41.33 -34.71
C THR A 253 5.40 -42.66 -35.42
N SER A 254 5.59 -43.79 -34.70
CA SER A 254 5.29 -45.11 -35.21
C SER A 254 4.99 -46.10 -34.09
N VAL A 255 4.17 -47.06 -34.38
CA VAL A 255 3.94 -48.25 -33.55
C VAL A 255 4.60 -49.44 -34.23
N VAL A 256 5.48 -50.13 -33.51
CA VAL A 256 6.11 -51.36 -33.97
C VAL A 256 5.13 -52.51 -33.79
N VAL A 257 4.89 -53.20 -34.87
CA VAL A 257 4.10 -54.45 -34.93
C VAL A 257 5.06 -55.60 -34.95
N SER A 258 4.96 -56.54 -34.02
CA SER A 258 5.89 -57.67 -33.89
C SER A 258 5.14 -59.00 -33.90
N ALA A 259 5.74 -60.00 -34.48
CA ALA A 259 5.26 -61.38 -34.43
C ALA A 259 6.44 -62.37 -34.30
N THR A 260 6.23 -63.46 -33.58
CA THR A 260 7.20 -64.55 -33.53
C THR A 260 6.67 -65.70 -34.34
N ILE A 261 7.34 -66.03 -35.43
CA ILE A 261 6.97 -67.10 -36.34
C ILE A 261 8.11 -68.10 -36.44
N GLY A 262 7.84 -69.36 -36.13
CA GLY A 262 8.86 -70.36 -36.10
C GLY A 262 10.01 -70.11 -35.14
N GLY A 263 9.76 -69.40 -34.03
CA GLY A 263 10.77 -68.98 -33.01
C GLY A 263 11.61 -67.76 -33.39
N GLN A 264 11.39 -67.16 -34.54
CA GLN A 264 12.07 -65.95 -35.00
C GLN A 264 11.13 -64.73 -34.88
N ALA A 265 11.65 -63.62 -34.35
CA ALA A 265 10.90 -62.37 -34.23
C ALA A 265 11.02 -61.53 -35.50
N TYR A 266 9.90 -61.02 -35.98
CA TYR A 266 9.79 -60.12 -37.11
C TYR A 266 9.07 -58.87 -36.70
N THR A 267 9.43 -57.73 -37.32
CA THR A 267 8.80 -56.41 -37.01
C THR A 267 8.37 -55.70 -38.30
N ALA A 268 7.34 -54.96 -38.20
CA ALA A 268 6.90 -53.93 -39.14
C ALA A 268 6.47 -52.71 -38.37
N SER A 269 6.18 -51.58 -39.00
CA SER A 269 5.77 -50.37 -38.30
C SER A 269 4.57 -49.72 -38.96
N VAL A 270 3.74 -49.09 -38.16
CA VAL A 270 2.63 -48.23 -38.54
C VAL A 270 2.94 -46.81 -38.16
N ALA A 271 2.91 -45.89 -39.11
CA ALA A 271 3.05 -44.47 -38.83
C ALA A 271 1.83 -43.94 -38.07
N VAL A 272 2.07 -43.18 -37.02
CA VAL A 272 1.02 -42.58 -36.23
C VAL A 272 1.39 -41.11 -35.93
N THR A 273 0.38 -40.32 -35.59
CA THR A 273 0.57 -38.96 -35.06
C THR A 273 -0.07 -38.89 -33.67
N VAL A 274 0.65 -38.27 -32.73
CA VAL A 274 0.15 -38.11 -31.36
C VAL A 274 0.18 -36.64 -30.99
N SER A 275 -0.97 -36.07 -30.70
CA SER A 275 -1.14 -34.67 -30.29
C SER A 275 -1.53 -34.57 -28.83
N ARG A 276 -1.32 -33.38 -28.26
CA ARG A 276 -1.84 -33.03 -26.93
C ARG A 276 -3.23 -32.44 -27.03
N ILE A 277 -3.93 -32.42 -25.91
CA ILE A 277 -5.21 -31.77 -25.75
C ILE A 277 -4.94 -30.29 -25.39
N LYS A 278 -5.46 -29.36 -26.20
CA LYS A 278 -5.36 -27.95 -25.90
C LYS A 278 -6.31 -27.58 -24.76
N VAL A 279 -5.79 -26.96 -23.70
CA VAL A 279 -6.65 -26.33 -22.72
C VAL A 279 -7.30 -25.09 -23.32
N SER A 280 -8.45 -24.66 -22.78
CA SER A 280 -9.28 -23.61 -23.40
C SER A 280 -8.63 -22.24 -23.41
N ALA A 281 -7.90 -21.91 -22.35
CA ALA A 281 -7.22 -20.62 -22.19
C ALA A 281 -6.10 -20.69 -21.14
N VAL A 282 -5.21 -19.72 -21.17
CA VAL A 282 -4.32 -19.40 -20.02
C VAL A 282 -5.17 -18.67 -18.98
N PRO A 283 -5.10 -19.05 -17.69
CA PRO A 283 -5.90 -18.40 -16.65
C PRO A 283 -5.60 -16.91 -16.54
N THR A 284 -6.64 -16.12 -16.32
CA THR A 284 -6.56 -14.67 -16.08
C THR A 284 -7.49 -14.27 -14.95
N GLN A 285 -7.15 -13.19 -14.23
CA GLN A 285 -8.04 -12.66 -13.21
C GLN A 285 -9.38 -12.25 -13.82
N SER A 286 -10.46 -12.73 -13.22
CA SER A 286 -11.83 -12.33 -13.53
C SER A 286 -12.36 -11.40 -12.45
N GLY A 287 -12.83 -10.23 -12.86
CA GLY A 287 -13.32 -9.20 -11.95
C GLY A 287 -12.20 -8.40 -11.27
N THR A 288 -12.61 -7.41 -10.51
CA THR A 288 -11.71 -6.52 -9.77
C THR A 288 -11.78 -6.81 -8.28
N LEU A 289 -10.64 -6.88 -7.63
CA LEU A 289 -10.53 -6.91 -6.18
C LEU A 289 -10.18 -5.50 -5.69
N THR A 290 -10.79 -5.10 -4.57
CA THR A 290 -10.48 -3.84 -3.88
C THR A 290 -10.11 -4.16 -2.45
N TYR A 291 -9.12 -3.48 -1.91
CA TYR A 291 -8.66 -3.66 -0.55
C TYR A 291 -9.82 -3.61 0.46
N ASN A 292 -9.90 -4.61 1.34
CA ASN A 292 -10.94 -4.73 2.37
C ASN A 292 -10.38 -5.13 3.75
N GLY A 293 -9.06 -5.21 3.90
CA GLY A 293 -8.39 -5.59 5.14
C GLY A 293 -8.24 -7.10 5.36
N ALA A 294 -8.86 -7.94 4.54
CA ALA A 294 -8.78 -9.39 4.64
C ALA A 294 -7.91 -10.00 3.53
N TYR A 295 -7.52 -11.26 3.70
CA TYR A 295 -6.91 -12.05 2.62
C TYR A 295 -7.93 -12.21 1.48
N GLN A 296 -7.51 -11.89 0.28
CA GLN A 296 -8.28 -12.01 -0.94
C GLN A 296 -7.51 -12.84 -1.96
N SER A 297 -8.24 -13.69 -2.69
CA SER A 297 -7.74 -14.47 -3.82
C SER A 297 -8.53 -14.08 -5.07
N PRO A 298 -7.87 -13.99 -6.23
CA PRO A 298 -8.57 -13.67 -7.46
C PRO A 298 -9.43 -14.86 -7.91
N THR A 299 -10.61 -14.60 -8.42
CA THR A 299 -11.32 -15.54 -9.27
C THR A 299 -10.62 -15.58 -10.61
N LEU A 300 -10.36 -16.76 -11.13
CA LEU A 300 -9.67 -16.95 -12.41
C LEU A 300 -10.63 -17.45 -13.49
N SER A 301 -10.69 -16.73 -14.59
CA SER A 301 -11.29 -17.21 -15.84
C SER A 301 -10.30 -18.11 -16.55
N GLY A 302 -10.79 -19.23 -17.12
CA GLY A 302 -9.96 -20.18 -17.85
C GLY A 302 -9.15 -21.14 -16.99
N TYR A 303 -9.25 -21.07 -15.66
CA TYR A 303 -8.63 -22.04 -14.77
C TYR A 303 -9.50 -23.27 -14.60
N ASP A 304 -8.89 -24.43 -14.85
CA ASP A 304 -9.50 -25.74 -14.62
C ASP A 304 -8.61 -26.56 -13.70
N ALA A 305 -9.09 -26.79 -12.48
CA ALA A 305 -8.36 -27.55 -11.45
C ALA A 305 -8.14 -29.02 -11.82
N THR A 306 -8.81 -29.57 -12.83
CA THR A 306 -8.59 -30.94 -13.29
C THR A 306 -7.33 -31.06 -14.16
N THR A 307 -7.02 -30.03 -14.93
CA THR A 307 -5.93 -30.00 -15.90
C THR A 307 -4.76 -29.12 -15.49
N MET A 308 -4.95 -28.21 -14.50
CA MET A 308 -3.97 -27.20 -14.10
C MET A 308 -3.68 -27.21 -12.60
N THR A 309 -2.49 -26.73 -12.24
CA THR A 309 -2.10 -26.40 -10.87
C THR A 309 -1.67 -24.94 -10.78
N LEU A 310 -1.89 -24.32 -9.63
CA LEU A 310 -1.41 -22.97 -9.33
C LEU A 310 -0.31 -23.02 -8.29
N SER A 311 0.70 -22.15 -8.44
CA SER A 311 1.77 -21.93 -7.48
C SER A 311 2.13 -20.44 -7.39
N GLY A 312 2.93 -20.05 -6.40
CA GLY A 312 3.25 -18.63 -6.16
C GLY A 312 2.20 -17.92 -5.32
N THR A 313 2.06 -16.60 -5.49
CA THR A 313 1.17 -15.79 -4.66
C THR A 313 -0.28 -15.90 -5.12
N GLN A 314 -1.05 -16.75 -4.45
CA GLN A 314 -2.45 -17.02 -4.77
C GLN A 314 -3.44 -16.18 -3.94
N SER A 315 -2.94 -15.52 -2.88
CA SER A 315 -3.74 -14.64 -2.03
C SER A 315 -2.87 -13.52 -1.48
N ALA A 316 -3.47 -12.37 -1.20
CA ALA A 316 -2.82 -11.23 -0.58
C ALA A 316 -3.83 -10.38 0.20
N THR A 317 -3.33 -9.59 1.14
CA THR A 317 -4.17 -8.65 1.91
C THR A 317 -4.07 -7.24 1.35
N ASN A 318 -2.86 -6.78 1.00
CA ASN A 318 -2.62 -5.40 0.61
C ASN A 318 -3.00 -5.13 -0.85
N ALA A 319 -3.33 -3.89 -1.16
CA ALA A 319 -3.43 -3.44 -2.53
C ALA A 319 -2.07 -3.52 -3.24
N GLY A 320 -2.08 -4.03 -4.46
CA GLY A 320 -0.85 -4.24 -5.21
C GLY A 320 -1.06 -5.16 -6.40
N SER A 321 0.01 -5.38 -7.14
CA SER A 321 0.08 -6.34 -8.24
C SER A 321 0.83 -7.59 -7.80
N TYR A 322 0.33 -8.74 -8.15
CA TYR A 322 0.82 -10.05 -7.74
C TYR A 322 0.93 -10.98 -8.94
N THR A 323 1.72 -12.02 -8.78
CA THR A 323 1.90 -13.04 -9.80
C THR A 323 1.76 -14.44 -9.23
N MET A 324 1.17 -15.32 -9.99
CA MET A 324 1.18 -16.75 -9.76
C MET A 324 1.58 -17.48 -11.04
N GLN A 325 1.89 -18.74 -10.94
CA GLN A 325 2.19 -19.60 -12.09
C GLN A 325 1.08 -20.62 -12.25
N ALA A 326 0.59 -20.78 -13.46
CA ALA A 326 -0.27 -21.87 -13.86
C ALA A 326 0.54 -22.92 -14.61
N SER A 327 0.53 -24.15 -14.14
CA SER A 327 1.22 -25.28 -14.76
C SER A 327 0.21 -26.36 -15.16
N LEU A 328 0.44 -27.00 -16.28
CA LEU A 328 -0.32 -28.18 -16.66
C LEU A 328 0.04 -29.35 -15.73
N LYS A 329 -0.95 -30.18 -15.36
CA LYS A 329 -0.77 -31.29 -14.41
C LYS A 329 -0.08 -32.51 -15.03
N ASP A 330 -0.19 -32.64 -16.32
CA ASP A 330 0.33 -33.80 -17.04
C ASP A 330 0.86 -33.41 -18.43
N ASP A 331 1.44 -34.38 -19.13
CA ASP A 331 1.98 -34.21 -20.48
C ASP A 331 0.93 -34.40 -21.59
N LYS A 332 -0.31 -34.69 -21.20
CA LYS A 332 -1.42 -34.88 -22.16
C LYS A 332 -1.96 -33.56 -22.68
N HIS A 333 -1.72 -32.47 -21.93
CA HIS A 333 -2.26 -31.16 -22.23
C HIS A 333 -1.18 -30.20 -22.74
N GLU A 334 -1.61 -29.19 -23.50
CA GLU A 334 -0.82 -28.05 -23.93
C GLU A 334 -1.65 -26.79 -23.86
N TRP A 335 -0.94 -25.66 -23.74
CA TRP A 335 -1.57 -24.33 -23.81
C TRP A 335 -2.11 -24.06 -25.23
N PRO A 336 -3.02 -23.07 -25.40
CA PRO A 336 -3.56 -22.71 -26.73
C PRO A 336 -2.47 -22.38 -27.76
N ASP A 337 -1.29 -21.90 -27.31
CA ASP A 337 -0.14 -21.60 -28.16
C ASP A 337 0.73 -22.82 -28.46
N GLY A 338 0.36 -24.03 -28.02
CA GLY A 338 1.09 -25.27 -28.24
C GLY A 338 2.26 -25.50 -27.30
N THR A 339 2.51 -24.62 -26.33
CA THR A 339 3.56 -24.82 -25.32
C THR A 339 3.05 -25.61 -24.12
N THR A 340 4.00 -26.16 -23.32
CA THR A 340 3.67 -26.89 -22.08
C THR A 340 4.29 -26.24 -20.84
N THR A 341 5.14 -25.21 -21.03
CA THR A 341 5.79 -24.50 -19.93
C THR A 341 4.79 -23.72 -19.10
N ALA A 342 5.07 -23.57 -17.80
CA ALA A 342 4.24 -22.79 -16.89
C ALA A 342 3.99 -21.37 -17.42
N LYS A 343 2.78 -20.87 -17.25
CA LYS A 343 2.36 -19.52 -17.64
C LYS A 343 2.21 -18.62 -16.42
N THR A 344 2.71 -17.39 -16.55
CA THR A 344 2.52 -16.38 -15.52
C THR A 344 1.10 -15.82 -15.58
N VAL A 345 0.42 -15.82 -14.44
CA VAL A 345 -0.89 -15.21 -14.25
C VAL A 345 -0.73 -13.99 -13.35
N ASN A 346 -0.96 -12.82 -13.91
CA ASN A 346 -0.93 -11.56 -13.18
C ASN A 346 -2.31 -11.28 -12.57
N TRP A 347 -2.32 -10.82 -11.34
CA TRP A 347 -3.53 -10.41 -10.68
C TRP A 347 -3.27 -9.22 -9.74
N SER A 348 -4.31 -8.52 -9.31
CA SER A 348 -4.16 -7.32 -8.50
C SER A 348 -5.31 -7.10 -7.54
N ILE A 349 -5.00 -6.42 -6.45
CA ILE A 349 -5.97 -5.82 -5.53
C ILE A 349 -5.83 -4.31 -5.69
N GLY A 350 -6.90 -3.63 -6.09
CA GLY A 350 -6.97 -2.19 -6.18
C GLY A 350 -7.02 -1.53 -4.80
N LYS A 351 -6.60 -0.26 -4.71
CA LYS A 351 -6.74 0.52 -3.49
C LYS A 351 -8.21 0.84 -3.21
N LYS A 352 -8.59 0.82 -1.93
CA LYS A 352 -9.86 1.35 -1.45
C LYS A 352 -9.85 2.89 -1.53
N ALA A 353 -10.99 3.50 -1.76
CA ALA A 353 -11.12 4.95 -1.64
C ALA A 353 -10.80 5.39 -0.21
N GLY A 354 -9.86 6.31 -0.05
CA GLY A 354 -9.55 6.89 1.25
C GLY A 354 -10.64 7.86 1.69
N SER A 355 -10.79 8.03 3.00
CA SER A 355 -11.68 9.00 3.62
C SER A 355 -11.05 9.59 4.88
N PHE A 356 -11.46 10.80 5.23
CA PHE A 356 -11.16 11.38 6.53
C PHE A 356 -12.26 12.33 6.98
N THR A 357 -12.34 12.52 8.29
CA THR A 357 -13.20 13.51 8.93
C THR A 357 -12.35 14.42 9.82
N LYS A 358 -12.86 15.59 10.12
CA LYS A 358 -12.27 16.58 11.01
C LYS A 358 -13.29 16.98 12.09
N ASP A 359 -12.80 17.29 13.28
CA ASP A 359 -13.64 17.65 14.43
C ASP A 359 -14.19 19.08 14.34
N LYS A 360 -13.59 19.94 13.47
CA LYS A 360 -13.99 21.34 13.35
C LYS A 360 -14.17 21.77 11.89
N THR A 361 -15.15 22.62 11.66
CA THR A 361 -15.41 23.28 10.36
C THR A 361 -14.96 24.73 10.36
N SER A 362 -14.82 25.33 11.55
CA SER A 362 -14.31 26.69 11.75
C SER A 362 -13.54 26.79 13.06
N ILE A 363 -12.63 27.75 13.12
CA ILE A 363 -11.81 28.10 14.27
C ILE A 363 -11.88 29.60 14.50
N GLN A 364 -11.95 29.99 15.76
CA GLN A 364 -11.71 31.37 16.20
C GLN A 364 -10.46 31.41 17.10
N ILE A 365 -9.53 32.24 16.74
CA ILE A 365 -8.27 32.47 17.47
C ILE A 365 -8.32 33.88 18.04
N THR A 366 -8.05 34.01 19.33
CA THR A 366 -8.06 35.27 20.07
C THR A 366 -6.74 35.46 20.83
N ASN A 367 -6.53 36.63 21.43
CA ASN A 367 -5.35 36.89 22.24
C ASN A 367 -5.17 35.88 23.38
N ASP A 368 -6.28 35.47 24.03
CA ASP A 368 -6.25 34.54 25.17
C ASP A 368 -6.01 33.09 24.69
N LYS A 369 -6.35 32.79 23.45
CA LYS A 369 -6.16 31.49 22.82
C LYS A 369 -5.55 31.67 21.45
N ARG A 370 -4.23 31.89 21.40
CA ARG A 370 -3.49 32.16 20.17
C ARG A 370 -3.31 30.95 19.23
N SER A 371 -3.67 29.78 19.66
CA SER A 371 -3.69 28.58 18.80
C SER A 371 -4.88 27.70 19.15
N ASP A 372 -5.35 26.93 18.17
CA ASP A 372 -6.35 25.90 18.32
C ASP A 372 -5.98 24.68 17.47
N THR A 373 -6.57 23.54 17.75
CA THR A 373 -6.25 22.29 17.09
C THR A 373 -7.43 21.75 16.29
N ILE A 374 -7.11 21.04 15.20
CA ILE A 374 -8.06 20.24 14.42
C ILE A 374 -7.60 18.79 14.53
N THR A 375 -8.48 17.91 14.98
CA THR A 375 -8.22 16.48 15.04
C THR A 375 -8.77 15.79 13.79
N ILE A 376 -7.92 15.00 13.16
CA ILE A 376 -8.26 14.26 11.94
C ILE A 376 -8.47 12.79 12.29
N THR A 377 -9.60 12.25 11.87
CA THR A 377 -9.86 10.80 11.88
C THR A 377 -9.86 10.33 10.42
N ARG A 378 -8.97 9.40 10.08
CA ARG A 378 -8.79 8.91 8.69
C ARG A 378 -8.79 7.39 8.64
N GLU A 379 -9.18 6.86 7.49
CA GLU A 379 -8.87 5.49 7.12
C GLU A 379 -7.43 5.42 6.59
N GLY A 380 -6.72 4.38 7.03
CA GLY A 380 -5.34 4.16 6.61
C GLY A 380 -4.30 5.03 7.31
N THR A 381 -3.11 5.07 6.74
CA THR A 381 -1.90 5.66 7.34
C THR A 381 -1.31 6.82 6.53
N GLY A 382 -1.99 7.27 5.47
CA GLY A 382 -1.52 8.33 4.59
C GLY A 382 -1.15 9.61 5.35
N ALA A 383 -0.05 10.26 5.01
CA ALA A 383 0.42 11.45 5.71
C ALA A 383 -0.60 12.60 5.64
N ILE A 384 -0.80 13.28 6.77
CA ILE A 384 -1.62 14.49 6.84
C ILE A 384 -0.74 15.70 6.55
N SER A 385 -1.24 16.63 5.76
CA SER A 385 -0.66 17.95 5.56
C SER A 385 -1.74 19.02 5.66
N ALA A 386 -1.34 20.21 6.10
CA ALA A 386 -2.23 21.35 6.21
C ALA A 386 -1.50 22.62 5.77
N SER A 387 -2.20 23.51 5.09
CA SER A 387 -1.66 24.79 4.65
C SER A 387 -2.69 25.90 4.81
N SER A 388 -2.22 27.09 5.21
CA SER A 388 -3.01 28.30 5.22
C SER A 388 -2.88 29.00 3.85
N ASN A 389 -3.97 29.54 3.35
CA ASN A 389 -3.94 30.40 2.16
C ASN A 389 -3.33 31.79 2.45
N TYR A 390 -3.24 32.19 3.75
CA TYR A 390 -2.61 33.42 4.22
C TYR A 390 -1.78 33.13 5.47
N THR A 391 -0.50 32.80 5.27
CA THR A 391 0.42 32.46 6.38
C THR A 391 0.73 33.64 7.31
N GLU A 392 0.56 34.86 6.81
CA GLU A 392 0.65 36.09 7.60
C GLU A 392 -0.53 36.26 8.58
N ILE A 393 -1.66 35.57 8.36
CA ILE A 393 -2.82 35.58 9.26
C ILE A 393 -2.75 34.41 10.23
N ALA A 394 -2.54 33.20 9.73
CA ALA A 394 -2.37 32.02 10.55
C ALA A 394 -1.42 31.01 9.91
N THR A 395 -0.65 30.33 10.73
CA THR A 395 0.25 29.24 10.35
C THR A 395 -0.30 27.89 10.82
N THR A 396 0.18 26.79 10.20
CA THR A 396 -0.20 25.43 10.57
C THR A 396 1.03 24.58 10.89
N SER A 397 0.89 23.68 11.85
CA SER A 397 1.82 22.57 12.05
C SER A 397 1.05 21.27 12.26
N VAL A 398 1.63 20.14 11.84
CA VAL A 398 0.98 18.83 11.91
C VAL A 398 1.83 17.90 12.77
N SER A 399 1.19 17.26 13.74
CA SER A 399 1.78 16.22 14.58
C SER A 399 0.82 15.03 14.71
N GLY A 400 1.18 13.92 14.10
CA GLY A 400 0.30 12.75 14.04
C GLY A 400 -1.03 13.07 13.34
N ASN A 401 -2.12 12.96 14.09
CA ASN A 401 -3.47 13.25 13.60
C ASN A 401 -3.98 14.65 14.00
N VAL A 402 -3.14 15.47 14.59
CA VAL A 402 -3.51 16.80 15.10
C VAL A 402 -2.83 17.88 14.26
N ILE A 403 -3.62 18.80 13.77
CA ILE A 403 -3.18 20.03 13.11
C ILE A 403 -3.33 21.16 14.15
N THR A 404 -2.24 21.84 14.47
CA THR A 404 -2.27 23.05 15.28
C THR A 404 -2.30 24.26 14.35
N VAL A 405 -3.28 25.12 14.52
CA VAL A 405 -3.43 26.40 13.81
C VAL A 405 -3.06 27.50 14.79
N THR A 406 -2.07 28.33 14.44
CA THR A 406 -1.59 29.45 15.28
C THR A 406 -1.86 30.77 14.57
N GLY A 407 -2.55 31.69 15.27
CA GLY A 407 -2.82 33.03 14.78
C GLY A 407 -1.56 33.92 14.87
N VAL A 408 -1.32 34.66 13.79
CA VAL A 408 -0.18 35.59 13.64
C VAL A 408 -0.66 37.03 13.71
N LYS A 409 -1.67 37.35 12.91
CA LYS A 409 -2.26 38.69 12.83
C LYS A 409 -3.76 38.58 12.57
N SER A 410 -4.52 39.59 12.95
CA SER A 410 -5.97 39.65 12.73
C SER A 410 -6.33 39.54 11.25
N GLY A 411 -7.36 38.76 10.95
CA GLY A 411 -7.86 38.52 9.62
C GLY A 411 -8.57 37.18 9.52
N ASN A 412 -9.00 36.84 8.28
CA ASN A 412 -9.63 35.57 7.98
C ASN A 412 -8.76 34.79 7.00
N CYS A 413 -8.62 33.50 7.22
CA CYS A 413 -7.96 32.61 6.29
C CYS A 413 -8.67 31.26 6.22
N VAL A 414 -8.22 30.42 5.30
CA VAL A 414 -8.73 29.07 5.09
C VAL A 414 -7.57 28.08 5.21
N ILE A 415 -7.72 27.10 6.06
CA ILE A 415 -6.79 25.99 6.15
C ILE A 415 -7.25 24.87 5.25
N THR A 416 -6.43 24.49 4.27
CA THR A 416 -6.64 23.34 3.41
C THR A 416 -5.93 22.13 3.99
N ILE A 417 -6.66 21.03 4.15
CA ILE A 417 -6.20 19.77 4.74
C ILE A 417 -6.19 18.69 3.68
N ASN A 418 -5.06 18.00 3.56
CA ASN A 418 -4.88 16.87 2.65
C ASN A 418 -4.42 15.64 3.43
N VAL A 419 -4.87 14.48 2.98
CA VAL A 419 -4.37 13.17 3.40
C VAL A 419 -3.81 12.46 2.19
N ALA A 420 -2.56 12.05 2.26
CA ALA A 420 -1.91 11.34 1.16
C ALA A 420 -2.49 9.93 0.98
N ALA A 421 -2.32 9.36 -0.21
CA ALA A 421 -2.53 7.94 -0.42
C ALA A 421 -1.53 7.12 0.43
N ASP A 422 -1.95 5.95 0.85
CA ASP A 422 -1.08 4.94 1.44
C ASP A 422 -1.00 3.68 0.56
N THR A 423 -0.49 2.59 1.09
CA THR A 423 -0.40 1.31 0.37
C THR A 423 -1.77 0.84 -0.10
N ASN A 424 -2.79 0.98 0.76
CA ASN A 424 -4.09 0.35 0.62
C ASN A 424 -5.23 1.30 0.26
N HIS A 425 -5.00 2.62 0.40
CA HIS A 425 -6.03 3.64 0.15
C HIS A 425 -5.56 4.68 -0.86
N THR A 426 -6.47 5.15 -1.69
CA THR A 426 -6.25 6.34 -2.52
C THR A 426 -6.32 7.60 -1.66
N ALA A 427 -5.70 8.69 -2.11
CA ALA A 427 -5.87 9.98 -1.46
C ALA A 427 -7.34 10.42 -1.51
N PRO A 428 -7.95 10.77 -0.37
CA PRO A 428 -9.28 11.39 -0.36
C PRO A 428 -9.24 12.83 -0.89
N ALA A 429 -10.39 13.40 -1.19
CA ALA A 429 -10.51 14.80 -1.53
C ALA A 429 -10.09 15.69 -0.35
N SER A 430 -9.42 16.81 -0.66
CA SER A 430 -9.04 17.82 0.33
C SER A 430 -10.27 18.42 1.01
N GLN A 431 -10.12 18.85 2.26
CA GLN A 431 -11.16 19.56 3.02
C GLN A 431 -10.59 20.86 3.58
N THR A 432 -11.46 21.80 3.91
CA THR A 432 -11.07 23.12 4.40
C THR A 432 -11.69 23.44 5.75
N VAL A 433 -10.99 24.29 6.51
CA VAL A 433 -11.48 24.88 7.77
C VAL A 433 -11.34 26.39 7.68
N ASN A 434 -12.42 27.12 7.94
CA ASN A 434 -12.41 28.58 8.02
C ASN A 434 -11.79 29.03 9.36
N VAL A 435 -10.87 29.99 9.32
CA VAL A 435 -10.22 30.50 10.50
C VAL A 435 -10.42 32.02 10.57
N SER A 436 -10.94 32.48 11.68
CA SER A 436 -11.00 33.89 12.04
C SER A 436 -10.01 34.15 13.15
N VAL A 437 -9.06 35.02 12.89
CA VAL A 437 -8.01 35.42 13.81
C VAL A 437 -8.28 36.84 14.28
N ASN A 438 -8.35 37.04 15.58
CA ASN A 438 -8.46 38.35 16.22
C ASN A 438 -7.38 38.44 17.30
N VAL A 439 -6.15 38.66 16.85
CA VAL A 439 -4.95 38.72 17.70
C VAL A 439 -4.16 39.99 17.41
N ILE A 440 -3.55 40.56 18.45
CA ILE A 440 -2.57 41.65 18.30
C ILE A 440 -1.25 41.06 17.79
N SER A 441 -0.77 41.53 16.66
CA SER A 441 0.56 41.17 16.16
C SER A 441 1.65 41.82 17.01
N TYR A 442 2.74 41.11 17.25
CA TYR A 442 3.93 41.66 17.85
C TYR A 442 4.74 42.59 16.91
N THR A 443 4.42 42.59 15.64
CA THR A 443 4.89 43.57 14.66
C THR A 443 3.90 44.72 14.62
N LEU A 444 4.27 45.90 15.11
CA LEU A 444 3.34 47.05 15.22
C LEU A 444 2.67 47.36 13.88
N ASN A 445 3.42 47.33 12.78
CA ASN A 445 2.94 47.67 11.45
C ASN A 445 1.81 46.74 10.92
N ASP A 446 1.69 45.54 11.46
CA ASP A 446 0.68 44.58 11.03
C ASP A 446 -0.69 44.79 11.67
N ASN A 447 -0.77 45.62 12.70
CA ASN A 447 -2.00 45.90 13.42
C ASN A 447 -2.75 47.07 12.77
N SER A 448 -4.07 47.05 12.82
CA SER A 448 -4.88 48.23 12.49
C SER A 448 -4.69 49.31 13.56
N TRP A 449 -5.02 50.58 13.22
CA TRP A 449 -5.03 51.63 14.24
C TRP A 449 -6.07 51.39 15.34
N ALA A 450 -7.17 50.69 15.03
CA ALA A 450 -8.15 50.27 16.02
C ALA A 450 -7.57 49.23 17.00
N ASP A 451 -6.76 48.27 16.52
CA ASP A 451 -6.04 47.31 17.40
C ASP A 451 -5.04 48.05 18.30
N ILE A 452 -4.27 48.99 17.73
CA ILE A 452 -3.31 49.78 18.50
C ILE A 452 -4.04 50.61 19.57
N LYS A 453 -5.20 51.18 19.24
CA LYS A 453 -6.04 51.88 20.22
C LYS A 453 -6.50 50.96 21.33
N SER A 454 -6.97 49.78 21.00
CA SER A 454 -7.43 48.78 21.99
C SER A 454 -6.32 48.43 22.99
N VAL A 455 -5.11 48.19 22.51
CA VAL A 455 -3.93 47.91 23.33
C VAL A 455 -3.54 49.14 24.18
N SER A 456 -3.60 50.34 23.58
CA SER A 456 -3.34 51.57 24.27
C SER A 456 -4.35 51.86 25.38
N ASP A 457 -5.66 51.68 25.11
CA ASP A 457 -6.74 51.87 26.10
C ASP A 457 -6.60 50.91 27.29
N ALA A 458 -6.11 49.68 27.04
CA ALA A 458 -5.80 48.69 28.05
C ALA A 458 -4.51 49.00 28.83
N GLY A 459 -3.69 49.96 28.37
CA GLY A 459 -2.39 50.28 28.98
C GLY A 459 -1.31 49.23 28.79
N THR A 460 -1.52 48.28 27.86
CA THR A 460 -0.66 47.07 27.65
C THR A 460 0.31 47.22 26.49
N GLY A 461 0.54 48.42 25.97
CA GLY A 461 1.41 48.67 24.79
C GLY A 461 2.78 48.01 24.88
N ALA A 462 3.47 48.15 26.01
CA ALA A 462 4.76 47.57 26.24
C ALA A 462 4.81 46.05 26.34
N THR A 463 3.64 45.37 26.39
CA THR A 463 3.55 43.91 26.31
C THR A 463 3.74 43.41 24.89
N TYR A 464 3.38 44.21 23.91
CA TYR A 464 3.38 43.82 22.50
C TYR A 464 4.48 44.48 21.70
N TRP A 465 4.83 45.75 22.01
CA TRP A 465 5.74 46.56 21.20
C TRP A 465 6.82 47.24 22.05
N ASN A 466 7.90 47.67 21.40
CA ASN A 466 8.99 48.37 21.99
C ASN A 466 9.00 49.84 21.57
N VAL A 467 9.69 50.66 22.33
CA VAL A 467 10.02 52.05 21.94
C VAL A 467 10.84 52.00 20.65
N GLY A 468 10.45 52.79 19.67
CA GLY A 468 11.06 52.81 18.32
C GLY A 468 10.35 51.90 17.30
N ASP A 469 9.48 50.93 17.70
CA ASP A 469 8.64 50.19 16.78
C ASP A 469 7.71 51.16 16.02
N TYR A 470 7.36 50.80 14.79
CA TYR A 470 6.70 51.74 13.89
C TYR A 470 5.50 51.12 13.14
N LYS A 471 4.64 52.03 12.70
CA LYS A 471 3.61 51.77 11.69
C LYS A 471 3.76 52.71 10.50
N ASN A 472 3.70 52.19 9.31
CA ASN A 472 3.69 53.02 8.11
C ASN A 472 2.33 53.71 7.97
N ILE A 473 2.38 54.96 7.64
CA ILE A 473 1.21 55.82 7.37
C ILE A 473 1.40 56.56 6.05
N GLN A 474 0.31 56.77 5.33
CA GLN A 474 0.30 57.61 4.14
C GLN A 474 -0.10 59.04 4.54
N ILE A 475 0.79 59.99 4.35
CA ILE A 475 0.48 61.41 4.48
C ILE A 475 0.05 61.87 3.09
N TYR A 476 -1.20 62.31 2.97
CA TYR A 476 -1.77 62.68 1.67
C TYR A 476 -2.68 63.90 1.81
N GLY A 477 -2.36 65.00 1.10
CA GLY A 477 -3.17 66.21 1.10
C GLY A 477 -2.33 67.45 0.95
N THR A 478 -2.98 68.61 1.07
CA THR A 478 -2.31 69.93 1.05
C THR A 478 -2.17 70.46 2.44
N VAL A 479 -0.93 70.86 2.84
CA VAL A 479 -0.64 71.52 4.12
C VAL A 479 -0.06 72.91 3.83
N GLN A 480 -0.83 73.93 4.15
CA GLN A 480 -0.47 75.34 3.93
C GLN A 480 0.14 75.62 2.53
N GLY A 481 -0.48 75.10 1.50
CA GLY A 481 -0.06 75.25 0.11
C GLY A 481 0.90 74.17 -0.41
N MET A 482 1.49 73.38 0.45
CA MET A 482 2.36 72.30 0.04
C MET A 482 1.56 71.01 -0.16
N SER A 483 1.72 70.36 -1.31
CA SER A 483 1.15 69.02 -1.57
C SER A 483 2.05 67.92 -0.96
N LEU A 484 1.48 67.08 -0.10
CA LEU A 484 2.15 65.93 0.49
C LEU A 484 1.54 64.65 -0.10
N ASN A 485 2.42 63.72 -0.47
CA ASN A 485 2.06 62.36 -0.88
C ASN A 485 3.23 61.41 -0.56
N SER A 486 3.33 61.03 0.70
CA SER A 486 4.50 60.27 1.21
C SER A 486 4.07 59.21 2.19
N THR A 487 4.57 57.97 2.00
CA THR A 487 4.48 56.93 3.03
C THR A 487 5.66 57.08 3.98
N VAL A 488 5.37 57.21 5.27
CA VAL A 488 6.36 57.45 6.33
C VAL A 488 6.07 56.55 7.54
N ARG A 489 7.04 56.49 8.46
CA ARG A 489 6.87 55.79 9.74
C ARG A 489 6.35 56.74 10.80
N ALA A 490 5.29 56.33 11.48
CA ALA A 490 4.98 56.81 12.84
C ALA A 490 5.58 55.80 13.81
N PHE A 491 6.56 56.22 14.65
CA PHE A 491 7.28 55.35 15.53
C PHE A 491 7.01 55.70 16.99
N ILE A 492 7.07 54.70 17.90
CA ILE A 492 6.78 54.85 19.33
C ILE A 492 7.87 55.64 20.02
N LEU A 493 7.49 56.75 20.66
CA LEU A 493 8.32 57.56 21.52
C LEU A 493 8.36 57.02 22.97
N GLY A 494 7.27 56.47 23.44
CA GLY A 494 7.13 55.92 24.79
C GLY A 494 5.71 55.45 25.09
N PHE A 495 5.58 54.68 26.13
CA PHE A 495 4.31 54.20 26.68
C PHE A 495 3.96 54.93 27.96
N ASN A 496 2.71 55.43 28.09
CA ASN A 496 2.26 56.17 29.28
C ASN A 496 3.25 57.30 29.71
N HIS A 497 3.85 57.96 28.70
CA HIS A 497 4.82 58.99 28.93
C HIS A 497 4.24 60.08 29.81
N ASN A 498 4.97 60.42 30.89
CA ASN A 498 4.59 61.48 31.84
C ASN A 498 3.11 61.44 32.26
N SER A 499 2.58 60.23 32.54
CA SER A 499 1.16 59.97 32.72
C SER A 499 0.45 60.82 33.76
N ALA A 500 1.16 61.20 34.80
CA ALA A 500 0.64 62.11 35.83
C ALA A 500 0.24 63.51 35.32
N LYS A 501 0.81 63.95 34.19
CA LYS A 501 0.55 65.25 33.55
C LYS A 501 -0.19 65.11 32.21
N GLU A 502 0.16 64.11 31.45
CA GLU A 502 -0.30 63.93 30.07
C GLU A 502 -1.45 62.90 29.93
N GLY A 503 -1.73 62.15 31.03
CA GLY A 503 -2.75 61.09 31.07
C GLY A 503 -2.17 59.74 30.86
N SER A 504 -2.84 58.71 31.42
CA SER A 504 -2.49 57.30 31.30
C SER A 504 -3.13 56.65 30.04
N ASN A 505 -2.73 55.42 29.79
CA ASN A 505 -3.27 54.59 28.69
C ASN A 505 -3.08 55.25 27.34
N ARG A 506 -1.82 55.69 27.05
CA ARG A 506 -1.41 56.34 25.81
C ARG A 506 -0.15 55.71 25.27
N ILE A 507 -0.13 55.50 23.99
CA ILE A 507 1.10 55.26 23.23
C ILE A 507 1.43 56.54 22.48
N HIS A 508 2.59 57.09 22.76
CA HIS A 508 3.05 58.30 22.11
C HIS A 508 3.89 57.97 20.89
N PHE A 509 3.56 58.62 19.79
CA PHE A 509 4.22 58.43 18.51
C PHE A 509 4.86 59.72 18.02
N GLN A 510 5.87 59.61 17.15
CA GLN A 510 6.34 60.71 16.31
C GLN A 510 6.24 60.29 14.84
N ILE A 511 5.80 61.20 13.97
CA ILE A 511 5.84 61.08 12.52
C ILE A 511 7.16 61.68 12.06
N GLY A 512 8.08 60.92 11.50
CA GLY A 512 9.37 61.51 11.17
C GLY A 512 10.45 60.55 10.73
N LYS A 513 10.09 59.45 10.04
CA LYS A 513 11.06 58.58 9.38
C LYS A 513 10.53 58.12 8.00
N THR A 514 11.45 57.91 7.05
CA THR A 514 11.09 57.24 5.77
C THR A 514 10.74 55.79 6.05
N THR A 515 10.19 55.09 5.05
CA THR A 515 9.93 53.64 5.12
C THR A 515 11.23 52.82 5.28
N SER A 516 12.39 53.32 4.86
CA SER A 516 13.73 52.75 5.11
C SER A 516 14.27 53.03 6.51
N GLY A 517 13.72 54.01 7.22
CA GLY A 517 14.13 54.37 8.61
C GLY A 517 14.96 55.60 8.75
N THR A 518 15.26 56.34 7.69
CA THR A 518 15.94 57.64 7.75
C THR A 518 15.06 58.65 8.49
N ASP A 519 15.63 59.36 9.48
CA ASP A 519 14.96 60.40 10.23
C ASP A 519 14.68 61.61 9.33
N ILE A 520 13.42 62.04 9.22
CA ILE A 520 13.01 63.13 8.35
C ILE A 520 12.11 64.13 9.09
N ALA A 521 12.10 65.36 8.58
CA ALA A 521 11.09 66.37 8.85
C ALA A 521 10.42 66.76 7.53
N PHE A 522 9.14 67.05 7.58
CA PHE A 522 8.40 67.59 6.42
C PHE A 522 8.80 69.05 6.27
N CYS A 523 9.34 69.41 5.10
CA CYS A 523 9.78 70.74 4.77
C CYS A 523 9.03 71.23 3.54
N ASP A 524 8.68 72.51 3.53
CA ASP A 524 8.18 73.18 2.34
C ASP A 524 9.31 73.80 1.50
N SER A 525 8.95 74.52 0.46
CA SER A 525 9.90 75.20 -0.46
C SER A 525 10.57 76.45 0.17
N HIS A 526 10.10 76.89 1.33
CA HIS A 526 10.59 78.09 2.02
C HIS A 526 11.45 77.76 3.28
N GLU A 527 11.77 76.47 3.48
CA GLU A 527 12.58 76.03 4.62
C GLU A 527 13.93 76.75 4.65
N GLY A 528 14.25 77.37 5.79
CA GLY A 528 15.47 78.17 5.99
C GLY A 528 15.44 79.60 5.41
N GLU A 529 14.37 80.00 4.73
CA GLU A 529 14.26 81.35 4.23
C GLU A 529 13.98 82.35 5.37
N THR A 530 14.70 83.47 5.37
CA THR A 530 14.55 84.53 6.33
C THR A 530 13.47 85.53 5.89
N GLY A 531 12.53 85.87 6.82
CA GLY A 531 11.48 86.85 6.58
C GLY A 531 10.40 86.38 5.56
N SER A 532 10.33 85.12 5.28
CA SER A 532 9.29 84.55 4.44
C SER A 532 7.91 84.73 5.07
N SER A 533 6.97 85.28 4.35
CA SER A 533 5.56 85.37 4.79
C SER A 533 4.77 84.08 4.51
N GLN A 534 5.43 83.04 4.10
CA GLN A 534 4.86 81.74 3.69
C GLN A 534 5.57 80.56 4.37
N GLY A 535 5.06 79.39 4.21
CA GLY A 535 5.69 78.15 4.67
C GLY A 535 5.29 77.70 6.09
N PHE A 536 6.06 76.71 6.58
CA PHE A 536 5.80 76.01 7.83
C PHE A 536 6.32 76.78 9.06
N ARG A 537 5.71 77.88 9.36
CA ARG A 537 6.11 78.82 10.39
C ARG A 537 5.31 78.70 11.69
N MET A 538 5.90 79.13 12.79
CA MET A 538 5.26 79.13 14.10
C MET A 538 4.24 80.26 14.26
N ASN A 539 4.52 81.45 13.70
CA ASN A 539 3.59 82.58 13.67
C ASN A 539 3.64 83.31 12.33
N LEU A 540 2.63 84.13 12.06
CA LEU A 540 2.53 84.92 10.81
C LEU A 540 3.41 86.18 10.83
N SER A 541 3.92 86.53 11.99
CA SER A 541 4.82 87.65 12.24
C SER A 541 5.98 87.24 13.17
N ASP A 542 7.01 88.02 13.14
CA ASP A 542 8.21 87.76 13.95
C ASP A 542 7.92 88.03 15.42
N THR A 543 7.19 87.13 16.07
CA THR A 543 6.89 87.22 17.50
C THR A 543 6.47 85.85 18.06
N ASN A 544 6.90 85.55 19.28
CA ASN A 544 6.48 84.39 20.03
C ASN A 544 5.40 84.69 21.08
N VAL A 545 4.81 85.90 21.04
CA VAL A 545 3.74 86.29 21.97
C VAL A 545 2.57 85.32 21.91
N GLY A 546 2.13 84.86 23.08
CA GLY A 546 1.11 83.79 23.21
C GLY A 546 1.67 82.41 23.25
N GLY A 547 2.97 82.23 23.04
CA GLY A 547 3.66 80.94 23.08
C GLY A 547 2.99 79.83 22.23
N TRP A 548 3.20 78.60 22.59
CA TRP A 548 2.59 77.47 21.87
C TRP A 548 1.06 77.57 21.76
N LYS A 549 0.38 77.92 22.83
CA LYS A 549 -1.08 78.05 22.89
C LYS A 549 -1.63 78.99 21.83
N GLY A 550 -0.92 80.10 21.63
CA GLY A 550 -1.33 81.19 20.70
C GLY A 550 -0.89 80.93 19.27
N SER A 551 0.13 80.08 19.05
CA SER A 551 0.86 79.95 17.80
C SER A 551 -0.03 79.50 16.59
N TYR A 552 0.33 80.01 15.41
CA TYR A 552 -0.20 79.57 14.12
C TYR A 552 0.23 78.12 13.87
N GLY A 553 1.47 77.71 14.23
CA GLY A 553 1.96 76.37 14.13
C GLY A 553 1.03 75.35 14.80
N ARG A 554 0.59 75.64 16.03
CA ARG A 554 -0.33 74.77 16.76
C ARG A 554 -1.72 74.78 16.15
N LYS A 555 -2.32 75.95 15.94
CA LYS A 555 -3.75 76.09 15.61
C LYS A 555 -4.03 75.72 14.18
N THR A 556 -3.28 76.23 13.23
CA THR A 556 -3.56 76.17 11.78
C THR A 556 -2.67 75.14 11.12
N LEU A 557 -1.35 75.18 11.30
CA LEU A 557 -0.43 74.30 10.60
C LEU A 557 -0.61 72.84 11.03
N LEU A 558 -0.65 72.53 12.34
CA LEU A 558 -0.94 71.20 12.86
C LEU A 558 -2.45 70.90 12.85
N GLY A 559 -3.32 71.90 12.96
CA GLY A 559 -4.76 71.72 12.90
C GLY A 559 -5.46 71.52 14.25
N ASN A 560 -4.84 71.91 15.37
CA ASN A 560 -5.46 71.82 16.71
C ASN A 560 -6.56 72.86 16.98
N SER A 561 -6.92 73.70 16.02
CA SER A 561 -8.16 74.53 16.06
C SER A 561 -9.42 73.68 15.76
N GLY A 562 -9.29 72.48 15.22
CA GLY A 562 -10.34 71.50 15.01
C GLY A 562 -10.11 70.18 15.79
N THR A 563 -10.73 69.13 15.38
CA THR A 563 -10.60 67.78 15.91
C THR A 563 -10.16 66.78 14.84
N PRO A 564 -9.64 65.60 15.22
CA PRO A 564 -9.26 64.56 14.26
C PRO A 564 -10.43 64.12 13.36
N THR A 565 -11.68 64.14 13.83
CA THR A 565 -12.87 63.78 13.06
C THR A 565 -13.37 64.93 12.23
N SER A 566 -12.95 66.19 12.49
CA SER A 566 -13.27 67.38 11.70
C SER A 566 -12.01 68.25 11.65
N PRO A 567 -10.95 67.81 10.92
CA PRO A 567 -9.70 68.55 10.86
C PRO A 567 -9.86 69.81 10.02
N PRO A 568 -9.20 70.91 10.40
CA PRO A 568 -9.17 72.12 9.56
C PRO A 568 -8.53 71.81 8.22
N ALA A 569 -9.15 72.33 7.13
CA ALA A 569 -8.58 72.16 5.81
C ALA A 569 -7.14 72.75 5.74
N ASN A 570 -6.32 72.19 4.88
CA ASN A 570 -4.91 72.56 4.70
C ASN A 570 -4.04 72.47 5.95
N SER A 571 -4.44 71.67 6.95
CA SER A 571 -3.64 71.34 8.13
C SER A 571 -2.94 69.99 8.01
N PHE A 572 -1.86 69.79 8.79
CA PHE A 572 -1.20 68.48 8.82
C PHE A 572 -2.14 67.37 9.32
N MET A 573 -3.05 67.68 10.25
CA MET A 573 -4.10 66.75 10.73
C MET A 573 -5.00 66.30 9.59
N ALA A 574 -5.36 67.18 8.67
CA ALA A 574 -6.22 66.82 7.50
C ALA A 574 -5.49 65.90 6.52
N ALA A 575 -4.15 65.94 6.49
CA ALA A 575 -3.34 65.04 5.62
C ALA A 575 -3.07 63.65 6.24
N LEU A 576 -3.47 63.41 7.48
CA LEU A 576 -3.34 62.09 8.14
C LEU A 576 -4.47 61.13 7.64
N PRO A 577 -4.21 59.83 7.59
CA PRO A 577 -5.23 58.81 7.29
C PRO A 577 -6.42 58.88 8.24
N ASP A 578 -7.61 58.63 7.72
CA ASP A 578 -8.85 58.68 8.49
C ASP A 578 -8.89 57.66 9.62
N ASP A 579 -8.38 56.44 9.40
CA ASP A 579 -8.32 55.37 10.39
C ASP A 579 -7.36 55.70 11.53
N LEU A 580 -6.30 56.47 11.30
CA LEU A 580 -5.44 57.01 12.36
C LEU A 580 -6.17 58.12 13.09
N ARG A 581 -6.78 59.09 12.36
CA ARG A 581 -7.41 60.26 12.98
C ARG A 581 -8.50 59.90 13.99
N VAL A 582 -9.34 58.91 13.67
CA VAL A 582 -10.46 58.49 14.55
C VAL A 582 -9.99 57.84 15.86
N VAL A 583 -8.77 57.38 15.97
CA VAL A 583 -8.21 56.79 17.19
C VAL A 583 -7.28 57.68 17.99
N MET A 584 -6.93 58.87 17.46
CA MET A 584 -6.07 59.82 18.15
C MET A 584 -6.70 60.31 19.46
N LYS A 585 -5.93 60.28 20.51
CA LYS A 585 -6.27 60.84 21.81
C LYS A 585 -5.69 62.24 21.99
N SER A 586 -6.46 63.14 22.55
CA SER A 586 -5.91 64.39 23.01
C SER A 586 -4.96 64.20 24.19
N VAL A 587 -3.92 65.02 24.28
CA VAL A 587 -2.91 64.95 25.34
C VAL A 587 -2.66 66.34 25.87
N ASN A 588 -2.45 66.48 27.19
CA ASN A 588 -2.09 67.77 27.79
C ASN A 588 -0.61 67.98 27.61
N LYS A 589 -0.24 69.10 26.95
CA LYS A 589 1.14 69.51 26.73
C LYS A 589 1.37 70.81 27.50
N TYR A 590 2.32 70.81 28.42
CA TYR A 590 2.66 71.96 29.23
C TYR A 590 3.87 72.68 28.58
N THR A 591 3.75 73.95 28.33
CA THR A 591 4.86 74.76 27.80
C THR A 591 4.64 76.23 28.12
N ASP A 592 5.62 77.06 27.86
CA ASP A 592 5.44 78.51 27.95
C ASP A 592 4.43 78.98 26.95
N ASN A 593 3.28 79.44 27.45
CA ASN A 593 2.15 79.90 26.67
C ASN A 593 1.97 81.43 26.69
N LYS A 594 2.97 82.13 27.20
CA LYS A 594 3.06 83.58 27.15
C LYS A 594 4.04 84.08 26.09
N GLY A 595 5.22 83.48 26.02
CA GLY A 595 6.32 84.04 25.23
C GLY A 595 6.69 85.41 25.67
N ASN A 596 7.09 86.26 24.74
CA ASN A 596 7.36 87.67 24.90
C ASN A 596 8.47 87.95 25.99
N SER A 597 9.56 87.16 25.88
CA SER A 597 10.73 87.38 26.76
C SER A 597 10.39 87.43 28.28
N ASN A 598 9.56 86.47 28.75
CA ASN A 598 9.01 86.50 30.15
C ASN A 598 10.01 86.14 31.27
N ASN A 599 11.28 85.98 30.97
CA ASN A 599 12.37 85.70 31.91
C ASN A 599 12.11 84.51 32.88
N ASN A 600 11.66 83.39 32.35
CA ASN A 600 11.39 82.22 33.18
C ASN A 600 10.23 82.36 34.15
N ASN A 601 9.16 82.97 33.79
CA ASN A 601 7.98 83.05 34.63
C ASN A 601 7.26 81.70 34.77
N SER A 602 7.12 81.20 35.97
CA SER A 602 6.47 79.91 36.21
C SER A 602 4.99 79.90 35.81
N SER A 603 4.29 81.06 35.91
CA SER A 603 2.90 81.20 35.59
C SER A 603 2.64 81.18 34.04
N ALA A 604 3.71 81.34 33.24
CA ALA A 604 3.66 81.24 31.80
C ALA A 604 3.50 79.75 31.31
N VAL A 605 3.98 78.79 32.12
CA VAL A 605 3.91 77.42 31.84
C VAL A 605 2.51 76.85 32.17
N THR A 606 1.70 76.66 31.17
CA THR A 606 0.31 76.17 31.29
C THR A 606 0.04 75.04 30.29
N ALA A 607 -1.07 74.33 30.48
CA ALA A 607 -1.46 73.22 29.60
C ALA A 607 -2.13 73.72 28.33
N THR A 608 -1.90 73.03 27.21
CA THR A 608 -2.76 72.94 26.04
C THR A 608 -3.23 71.52 25.88
N THR A 609 -4.44 71.29 25.38
CA THR A 609 -4.94 69.96 24.99
C THR A 609 -4.79 69.84 23.50
N ASP A 610 -3.92 68.93 23.04
CA ASP A 610 -3.50 68.81 21.67
C ASP A 610 -3.66 67.35 21.15
N TYR A 611 -4.02 67.22 19.90
CA TYR A 611 -4.00 65.92 19.19
C TYR A 611 -2.67 65.74 18.45
N LEU A 612 -2.17 66.80 17.83
CA LEU A 612 -0.83 66.89 17.26
C LEU A 612 0.00 67.90 18.01
N PHE A 613 1.26 67.63 18.28
CA PHE A 613 2.13 68.56 18.98
C PHE A 613 3.57 68.46 18.47
N PHE A 614 4.31 69.57 18.51
CA PHE A 614 5.74 69.48 18.41
C PHE A 614 6.32 69.03 19.77
N LEU A 615 7.43 68.31 19.75
CA LEU A 615 8.14 67.97 20.98
C LEU A 615 8.75 69.25 21.58
N SER A 616 9.05 69.24 22.89
CA SER A 616 9.75 70.30 23.57
C SER A 616 11.22 69.99 23.70
N GLU A 617 12.04 71.00 24.08
CA GLU A 617 13.45 70.78 24.48
C GLU A 617 13.60 69.67 25.53
N PHE A 618 12.82 69.67 26.63
CA PHE A 618 12.87 68.67 27.65
C PHE A 618 12.47 67.29 27.19
N GLU A 619 11.51 67.19 26.27
CA GLU A 619 11.07 65.91 25.73
C GLU A 619 12.09 65.25 24.80
N ILE A 620 12.97 66.09 24.17
CA ILE A 620 14.05 65.64 23.29
C ILE A 620 15.31 65.36 24.07
N TRP A 621 15.81 66.35 24.83
CA TRP A 621 17.14 66.26 25.46
C TRP A 621 17.13 65.96 26.96
N GLY A 622 15.97 65.96 27.66
CA GLY A 622 15.84 65.80 29.10
C GLY A 622 16.36 67.03 29.88
N SER A 623 16.83 68.02 29.17
CA SER A 623 17.33 69.28 29.73
C SER A 623 16.87 70.46 28.88
N ARG A 624 17.01 71.65 29.38
CA ARG A 624 16.71 72.88 28.66
C ARG A 624 17.95 73.53 28.15
N HIS A 625 17.80 74.28 27.06
CA HIS A 625 18.75 75.25 26.57
C HIS A 625 18.15 76.68 26.52
N TYR A 626 17.11 76.83 25.78
CA TYR A 626 16.43 78.14 25.60
C TYR A 626 15.04 78.19 26.24
N ALA A 627 14.34 77.04 26.36
CA ALA A 627 13.01 77.00 26.94
C ALA A 627 12.88 77.59 28.33
N ASN A 628 11.64 77.93 28.73
CA ASN A 628 11.35 78.35 30.12
C ASN A 628 11.72 77.23 31.11
N ARG A 629 12.60 77.53 32.14
CA ARG A 629 13.09 76.47 33.07
C ARG A 629 12.02 75.79 33.87
N TYR A 630 10.82 76.33 34.01
CA TYR A 630 9.73 75.74 34.74
C TYR A 630 8.99 74.70 33.94
N GLU A 631 9.23 74.57 32.60
CA GLU A 631 8.72 73.47 31.79
C GLU A 631 9.17 72.10 32.31
N LYS A 632 10.40 72.02 32.93
CA LYS A 632 10.92 70.80 33.58
C LYS A 632 9.99 70.16 34.62
N ASN A 633 9.12 70.99 35.24
CA ASN A 633 8.21 70.54 36.30
C ASN A 633 7.01 69.75 35.75
N TYR A 634 6.82 69.83 34.45
CA TYR A 634 5.64 69.24 33.75
C TYR A 634 6.01 68.37 32.55
N GLN A 635 7.25 68.33 32.15
CA GLN A 635 7.73 67.58 31.00
C GLN A 635 8.76 66.54 31.42
N ALA A 636 8.88 65.47 30.66
CA ALA A 636 9.88 64.43 30.80
C ALA A 636 10.50 64.10 29.45
N GLN A 637 11.75 63.61 29.41
CA GLN A 637 12.37 63.12 28.18
C GLN A 637 11.66 61.86 27.70
N TYR A 638 11.34 61.78 26.41
CA TYR A 638 10.81 60.54 25.84
C TYR A 638 11.83 59.43 25.89
N ASP A 639 11.39 58.22 26.19
CA ASP A 639 12.23 57.01 26.26
C ASP A 639 13.01 56.78 24.98
N TYR A 640 12.42 57.10 23.82
CA TYR A 640 13.07 57.04 22.52
C TYR A 640 14.38 57.85 22.49
N TYR A 641 14.31 59.13 22.88
CA TYR A 641 15.48 60.02 22.89
C TYR A 641 16.41 59.75 24.07
N LYS A 642 15.88 59.32 25.20
CA LYS A 642 16.67 58.88 26.36
C LYS A 642 17.55 57.67 26.03
N ALA A 643 17.13 56.82 25.08
CA ALA A 643 17.93 55.70 24.58
C ALA A 643 19.07 56.11 23.63
N GLY A 644 19.26 57.43 23.38
CA GLY A 644 20.33 57.95 22.53
C GLY A 644 20.05 57.98 21.03
N ASN A 645 18.78 57.85 20.64
CA ASN A 645 18.40 57.94 19.22
C ASN A 645 18.65 59.35 18.68
N SER A 646 18.92 59.45 17.37
CA SER A 646 19.24 60.68 16.67
C SER A 646 18.15 61.73 16.82
N THR A 647 18.57 62.97 17.05
CA THR A 647 17.75 64.16 17.02
C THR A 647 17.83 64.86 15.67
N ALA A 648 18.88 64.61 14.86
CA ALA A 648 19.03 65.19 13.53
C ALA A 648 18.00 64.60 12.57
N LYS A 649 17.47 65.45 11.68
CA LYS A 649 16.53 65.05 10.65
C LYS A 649 16.93 65.61 9.28
N TYR A 650 16.44 64.94 8.23
CA TYR A 650 16.68 65.29 6.85
C TYR A 650 15.36 65.73 6.21
N ARG A 651 15.44 66.41 5.09
CA ARG A 651 14.23 66.77 4.31
C ARG A 651 13.48 65.51 3.87
N HIS A 652 12.18 65.53 3.95
CA HIS A 652 11.35 64.39 3.51
C HIS A 652 11.42 64.12 1.98
N ASP A 653 11.75 65.19 1.19
CA ASP A 653 11.88 65.21 -0.27
C ASP A 653 13.35 65.17 -0.75
N ALA A 654 14.35 65.30 0.19
CA ALA A 654 15.78 65.23 -0.07
C ALA A 654 16.51 64.69 1.15
N ILE A 655 16.59 63.36 1.27
CA ILE A 655 17.05 62.66 2.47
C ILE A 655 18.55 62.73 2.74
N ASP A 656 19.31 63.43 1.94
CA ASP A 656 20.72 63.78 2.09
C ASP A 656 20.92 65.19 2.63
N THR A 657 19.87 66.02 2.72
CA THR A 657 19.88 67.39 3.16
C THR A 657 19.37 67.50 4.59
N ALA A 658 20.27 67.74 5.53
CA ALA A 658 19.93 67.92 6.96
C ALA A 658 19.16 69.20 7.16
N VAL A 659 18.10 69.18 8.00
CA VAL A 659 17.21 70.30 8.23
C VAL A 659 16.91 70.52 9.69
N GLY A 660 16.56 71.75 10.05
CA GLY A 660 15.94 72.07 11.32
C GLY A 660 14.49 71.66 11.37
N TYR A 661 13.92 71.59 12.56
CA TYR A 661 12.48 71.36 12.74
C TYR A 661 11.98 71.97 14.07
N TRP A 662 10.73 72.43 14.01
CA TRP A 662 10.13 73.15 15.14
C TRP A 662 10.00 72.29 16.40
N THR A 663 10.31 72.94 17.56
CA THR A 663 9.78 72.51 18.85
C THR A 663 8.70 73.49 19.32
N ARG A 664 7.92 73.10 20.37
CA ARG A 664 6.83 73.94 20.84
C ARG A 664 7.23 74.98 21.88
N SER A 665 8.44 74.95 22.41
CA SER A 665 8.88 75.84 23.46
C SER A 665 9.23 77.24 22.93
N ALA A 666 8.77 78.26 23.63
CA ALA A 666 9.28 79.65 23.40
C ALA A 666 10.53 79.90 24.28
N PRO A 667 11.58 80.53 23.76
CA PRO A 667 12.74 80.94 24.57
C PRO A 667 12.35 81.88 25.70
N TYR A 668 12.99 81.67 26.84
CA TYR A 668 12.67 82.47 28.09
C TYR A 668 13.03 83.94 28.02
N ASN A 669 13.99 84.32 27.20
CA ASN A 669 14.57 85.63 27.10
C ASN A 669 14.53 86.27 25.70
N ASP A 670 13.61 85.79 24.89
CA ASP A 670 13.47 86.14 23.48
C ASP A 670 11.97 86.33 23.18
N ASP A 671 11.59 87.31 22.36
CA ASP A 671 10.21 87.65 22.02
C ASP A 671 9.87 87.40 20.56
N VAL A 672 10.87 86.94 19.78
CA VAL A 672 10.68 86.73 18.34
C VAL A 672 10.88 85.27 17.92
N ASN A 673 11.60 84.47 18.69
CA ASN A 673 11.99 83.10 18.32
C ASN A 673 11.09 82.04 18.97
N PHE A 674 11.01 80.83 18.30
CA PHE A 674 10.68 79.58 18.97
C PHE A 674 11.90 78.67 18.99
N CYS A 675 11.98 77.80 19.96
CA CYS A 675 13.03 76.78 20.02
C CYS A 675 12.81 75.79 18.83
N ASN A 676 13.89 75.35 18.25
CA ASN A 676 13.90 74.33 17.21
C ASN A 676 15.08 73.38 17.40
N VAL A 677 15.10 72.29 16.69
CA VAL A 677 16.26 71.42 16.51
C VAL A 677 16.97 71.88 15.25
N GLY A 678 18.24 72.22 15.32
CA GLY A 678 19.02 72.63 14.16
C GLY A 678 19.38 71.48 13.22
N PRO A 679 19.87 71.70 12.01
CA PRO A 679 20.09 70.67 10.96
C PRO A 679 21.04 69.55 11.44
N GLY A 680 21.95 69.80 12.35
CA GLY A 680 22.82 68.78 12.94
C GLY A 680 22.26 68.06 14.15
N GLY A 681 20.98 68.27 14.51
CA GLY A 681 20.34 67.65 15.68
C GLY A 681 20.61 68.32 17.00
N TYR A 682 21.25 69.51 16.99
CA TYR A 682 21.54 70.30 18.18
C TYR A 682 20.37 71.25 18.49
N TYR A 683 20.31 71.69 19.78
CA TYR A 683 19.34 72.68 20.20
C TYR A 683 19.64 74.05 19.53
N SER A 684 18.55 74.70 19.06
CA SER A 684 18.60 75.98 18.37
C SER A 684 17.31 76.79 18.63
N SER A 685 17.24 77.94 18.11
CA SER A 685 16.04 78.77 18.06
C SER A 685 15.96 79.51 16.70
N GLY A 686 14.77 79.67 16.18
CA GLY A 686 14.51 80.35 14.93
C GLY A 686 13.38 81.34 15.07
N ARG A 687 13.39 82.41 14.23
CA ARG A 687 12.30 83.42 14.20
C ARG A 687 10.98 82.76 13.94
N ALA A 688 9.94 83.17 14.61
CA ALA A 688 8.60 82.63 14.55
C ALA A 688 7.95 82.68 13.12
N ASP A 689 8.39 83.63 12.32
CA ASP A 689 7.90 83.87 10.95
C ASP A 689 8.75 83.15 9.86
N TYR A 690 9.79 82.39 10.26
CA TYR A 690 10.58 81.57 9.33
C TYR A 690 9.88 80.23 9.08
N SER A 691 10.16 79.60 7.96
CA SER A 691 9.76 78.23 7.70
C SER A 691 10.82 77.26 8.24
N ASP A 692 10.38 76.24 8.92
CA ASP A 692 11.24 75.17 9.42
C ASP A 692 10.51 73.83 9.34
N GLY A 693 11.22 72.69 9.47
CA GLY A 693 10.65 71.35 9.32
C GLY A 693 9.62 70.97 10.38
N LEU A 694 8.74 70.05 10.00
CA LEU A 694 7.72 69.48 10.89
C LEU A 694 8.01 68.01 11.21
N ALA A 695 8.04 67.69 12.48
CA ALA A 695 8.14 66.29 12.99
C ALA A 695 7.16 66.13 14.16
N PRO A 696 5.87 66.15 13.94
CA PRO A 696 4.88 66.18 14.99
C PRO A 696 4.74 64.85 15.72
N GLY A 697 4.42 64.94 17.03
CA GLY A 697 3.96 63.81 17.83
C GLY A 697 2.45 63.75 17.93
N PHE A 698 1.93 62.57 18.25
CA PHE A 698 0.53 62.32 18.58
C PHE A 698 0.39 61.19 19.59
N CYS A 699 -0.81 60.95 20.08
CA CYS A 699 -1.13 59.86 21.00
C CYS A 699 -2.29 59.01 20.46
N VAL A 700 -2.20 57.75 20.73
CA VAL A 700 -3.32 56.82 20.51
C VAL A 700 -3.73 56.24 21.87
#